data_6a98bffa132705d6b8fb34923aa54e2c
#
_entry.id   6a98bffa132705d6b8fb34923aa54e2c
#
_cell.length_a   1.000
_cell.length_b   1.000
_cell.length_c   1.000
_cell.angle_alpha   90.00
_cell.angle_beta   90.00
_cell.angle_gamma   90.00
#
_symmetry.space_group_name_H-M   'P 1'
#
loop_
_entity.id
_entity.type
_entity.pdbx_description
1 polymer ?
#
loop_
_entity_poly.entity_id
_entity_poly.type
_entity_poly.pdbx_seq_one_letter_code
_entity_poly.pdbx_strand_id
1 'polypeptide(L)'
;MIPTPRREKETKKRSHRKDELTSLRLFLLLVAFRASSSFHNLIHDCDETFQSWEPVHFLLCDEGVQSWELSGEFKLRSYLYLLLHAWVGLPFRFLFGCRSGRGKEIVFYALRFALAIFSVRGDSFLVKECLMIEPKVGATVLLVLSFATGNFVSSTAMLPNSFAMGCVTRAAASAIEYLNFRATRERFGEFVAKEELKKKKKKIKKAKVSDDEVEEDEDDDEDVIVEETLVIESRAMERACMWCVVGVLVGWPFAGVACVPIGLLSIWMVHAWRTAKAIVLPTVIILILSTLCDTFFYGGFSNGIFKTEWTSSLVNIVKYNVRGSGGSELYGTENWSFYLRNLALQFNVAFPLALVAPIMALFSHLFQRIIEAKQKNAKTTTASKRTKVPWLALLFCALPFHVALGFFSLMPHKEERFLYIVYGPLALSAGISVAAIFDTFRTFSRVTKRAKTGPFLKSSHRAFTLFAALLGVSSLMLFILLSASRTFALITYYGAPIEVYASLPVKPLGWLPDKNPNDVVNVCVGDEWYRFPSHFHLPNEKYRIRFIKGAFNGALPMYFESAAGKGTAGAPVGLNDKNQAHENQWFFPNASSPCDFLVETDETNDSQKYFKEEPNDYGWDVVRSLPFLDNSRSTDFLARTLYIPGYSGKHNVFTKYYLKVRTKNIATGEFLGIGDSSK
;
A
#
# COMPACT_ATOMS: atom_id res chain seq x y z
N MET A 1 -18.71 3.73 47.81
CA MET A 1 -18.29 2.32 47.78
C MET A 1 -17.04 2.28 46.94
N ILE A 2 -15.89 2.07 47.55
CA ILE A 2 -14.58 1.86 46.91
C ILE A 2 -14.65 0.46 46.27
N PRO A 3 -14.33 0.30 44.96
CA PRO A 3 -14.34 -1.01 44.34
C PRO A 3 -13.29 -1.89 45.04
N THR A 4 -13.67 -3.08 45.48
CA THR A 4 -12.70 -4.05 46.02
C THR A 4 -11.66 -4.40 44.95
N PRO A 5 -10.40 -4.71 45.30
CA PRO A 5 -9.32 -5.03 44.36
C PRO A 5 -9.67 -6.14 43.36
N ARG A 6 -10.57 -7.03 43.73
CA ARG A 6 -11.10 -8.09 42.89
C ARG A 6 -12.03 -7.54 41.78
N ARG A 7 -12.87 -6.53 42.09
CA ARG A 7 -13.77 -5.87 41.14
C ARG A 7 -13.00 -5.02 40.14
N GLU A 8 -11.90 -4.43 40.54
CA GLU A 8 -11.02 -3.64 39.68
C GLU A 8 -10.24 -4.50 38.72
N LYS A 9 -9.70 -5.66 39.17
CA LYS A 9 -9.09 -6.68 38.29
C LYS A 9 -10.09 -7.25 37.29
N GLU A 10 -11.34 -7.51 37.70
CA GLU A 10 -12.39 -7.97 36.78
C GLU A 10 -12.78 -6.90 35.75
N THR A 11 -12.84 -5.63 36.15
CA THR A 11 -13.15 -4.50 35.24
C THR A 11 -12.03 -4.27 34.24
N LYS A 12 -10.75 -4.31 34.67
CA LYS A 12 -9.57 -4.24 33.77
C LYS A 12 -9.55 -5.42 32.79
N LYS A 13 -9.80 -6.65 33.26
CA LYS A 13 -9.87 -7.85 32.41
C LYS A 13 -11.01 -7.78 31.39
N ARG A 14 -12.15 -7.21 31.77
CA ARG A 14 -13.32 -7.03 30.87
C ARG A 14 -13.09 -5.91 29.84
N SER A 15 -12.39 -4.84 30.21
CA SER A 15 -11.96 -3.78 29.29
C SER A 15 -10.97 -4.32 28.27
N HIS A 16 -9.90 -5.00 28.71
CA HIS A 16 -8.91 -5.60 27.83
C HIS A 16 -9.54 -6.59 26.83
N ARG A 17 -10.45 -7.45 27.26
CA ARG A 17 -11.18 -8.37 26.40
C ARG A 17 -12.08 -7.67 25.39
N LYS A 18 -12.67 -6.51 25.72
CA LYS A 18 -13.46 -5.69 24.76
C LYS A 18 -12.57 -5.07 23.71
N ASP A 19 -11.41 -4.57 24.07
CA ASP A 19 -10.46 -3.93 23.17
C ASP A 19 -9.86 -4.96 22.18
N GLU A 20 -9.52 -6.16 22.65
CA GLU A 20 -9.09 -7.28 21.81
C GLU A 20 -10.18 -7.69 20.82
N LEU A 21 -11.42 -7.83 21.28
CA LEU A 21 -12.55 -8.21 20.41
C LEU A 21 -12.84 -7.13 19.35
N THR A 22 -12.71 -5.86 19.70
CA THR A 22 -12.86 -4.75 18.76
C THR A 22 -11.74 -4.77 17.71
N SER A 23 -10.49 -4.96 18.12
CA SER A 23 -9.36 -5.09 17.23
C SER A 23 -9.52 -6.27 16.26
N LEU A 24 -9.97 -7.42 16.74
CA LEU A 24 -10.22 -8.59 15.91
C LEU A 24 -11.35 -8.34 14.89
N ARG A 25 -12.45 -7.70 15.29
CA ARG A 25 -13.56 -7.37 14.37
C ARG A 25 -13.13 -6.41 13.27
N LEU A 26 -12.37 -5.38 13.59
CA LEU A 26 -11.82 -4.44 12.61
C LEU A 26 -10.86 -5.14 11.65
N PHE A 27 -9.99 -6.00 12.17
CA PHE A 27 -9.07 -6.79 11.37
C PHE A 27 -9.84 -7.69 10.38
N LEU A 28 -10.81 -8.47 10.86
CA LEU A 28 -11.60 -9.37 10.00
C LEU A 28 -12.42 -8.61 8.94
N LEU A 29 -12.99 -7.46 9.29
CA LEU A 29 -13.70 -6.61 8.34
C LEU A 29 -12.76 -6.15 7.21
N LEU A 30 -11.59 -5.62 7.54
CA LEU A 30 -10.62 -5.15 6.56
C LEU A 30 -10.03 -6.32 5.74
N VAL A 31 -9.86 -7.51 6.34
CA VAL A 31 -9.45 -8.72 5.60
C VAL A 31 -10.45 -9.04 4.50
N ALA A 32 -11.76 -8.95 4.76
CA ALA A 32 -12.77 -9.23 3.75
C ALA A 32 -12.63 -8.32 2.51
N PHE A 33 -12.40 -7.01 2.71
CA PHE A 33 -12.14 -6.09 1.60
C PHE A 33 -10.82 -6.37 0.86
N ARG A 34 -9.75 -6.66 1.59
CA ARG A 34 -8.42 -6.92 1.01
C ARG A 34 -8.31 -8.30 0.35
N ALA A 35 -9.08 -9.29 0.80
CA ALA A 35 -9.18 -10.58 0.13
C ALA A 35 -9.70 -10.40 -1.31
N SER A 36 -10.71 -9.56 -1.53
CA SER A 36 -11.15 -9.22 -2.89
C SER A 36 -10.01 -8.63 -3.72
N SER A 37 -9.21 -7.71 -3.16
CA SER A 37 -8.03 -7.17 -3.86
C SER A 37 -7.02 -8.26 -4.21
N SER A 38 -6.76 -9.24 -3.32
CA SER A 38 -5.79 -10.30 -3.58
C SER A 38 -6.12 -11.12 -4.84
N PHE A 39 -7.41 -11.34 -5.11
CA PHE A 39 -7.86 -12.15 -6.24
C PHE A 39 -8.16 -11.36 -7.52
N HIS A 40 -8.58 -10.10 -7.41
CA HIS A 40 -9.08 -9.34 -8.55
C HIS A 40 -8.20 -8.14 -8.92
N ASN A 41 -7.22 -7.78 -8.10
CA ASN A 41 -6.31 -6.68 -8.45
C ASN A 41 -5.42 -7.08 -9.63
N LEU A 42 -5.14 -6.12 -10.48
CA LEU A 42 -4.26 -6.27 -11.63
C LEU A 42 -2.80 -6.01 -11.23
N ILE A 43 -1.89 -6.28 -12.14
CA ILE A 43 -0.53 -5.74 -12.09
C ILE A 43 -0.56 -4.45 -12.91
N HIS A 44 -0.47 -3.32 -12.23
CA HIS A 44 -0.63 -2.00 -12.85
C HIS A 44 0.67 -1.42 -13.40
N ASP A 45 1.80 -2.02 -13.05
CA ASP A 45 3.13 -1.48 -13.32
C ASP A 45 4.08 -2.63 -13.70
N CYS A 46 4.77 -2.48 -14.83
CA CYS A 46 5.73 -3.48 -15.29
C CYS A 46 6.89 -3.70 -14.31
N ASP A 47 7.25 -2.69 -13.51
CA ASP A 47 8.26 -2.83 -12.46
C ASP A 47 7.79 -3.79 -11.36
N GLU A 48 6.49 -3.88 -11.07
CA GLU A 48 5.96 -4.89 -10.16
C GLU A 48 6.29 -6.30 -10.66
N THR A 49 6.13 -6.54 -11.97
CA THR A 49 6.49 -7.81 -12.60
C THR A 49 8.00 -8.04 -12.56
N PHE A 50 8.76 -7.16 -13.19
CA PHE A 50 10.16 -7.44 -13.53
C PHE A 50 11.15 -7.17 -12.38
N GLN A 51 10.75 -6.37 -11.39
CA GLN A 51 11.60 -6.08 -10.22
C GLN A 51 11.18 -6.84 -8.96
N SER A 52 10.01 -7.50 -8.97
CA SER A 52 9.50 -8.17 -7.77
C SER A 52 8.98 -9.58 -8.07
N TRP A 53 7.94 -9.75 -8.90
CA TRP A 53 7.36 -11.07 -9.17
C TRP A 53 8.34 -12.00 -9.84
N GLU A 54 9.04 -11.58 -10.87
CA GLU A 54 10.00 -12.38 -11.63
C GLU A 54 11.20 -12.81 -10.79
N PRO A 55 11.87 -11.90 -10.04
CA PRO A 55 12.95 -12.32 -9.14
C PRO A 55 12.48 -13.27 -8.03
N VAL A 56 11.29 -13.08 -7.47
CA VAL A 56 10.74 -14.00 -6.47
C VAL A 56 10.40 -15.35 -7.10
N HIS A 57 9.88 -15.38 -8.34
CA HIS A 57 9.66 -16.62 -9.07
C HIS A 57 10.99 -17.34 -9.32
N PHE A 58 12.05 -16.62 -9.72
CA PHE A 58 13.37 -17.19 -9.89
C PHE A 58 13.93 -17.81 -8.58
N LEU A 59 13.80 -17.10 -7.46
CA LEU A 59 14.25 -17.62 -6.15
C LEU A 59 13.47 -18.86 -5.68
N LEU A 60 12.22 -19.00 -6.10
CA LEU A 60 11.36 -20.13 -5.72
C LEU A 60 11.42 -21.28 -6.71
N CYS A 61 11.53 -21.00 -8.01
CA CYS A 61 11.30 -21.95 -9.11
C CYS A 61 12.45 -22.03 -10.12
N ASP A 62 13.55 -21.29 -9.91
CA ASP A 62 14.74 -21.25 -10.80
C ASP A 62 14.47 -20.77 -12.24
N GLU A 63 13.37 -20.03 -12.43
CA GLU A 63 12.97 -19.43 -13.70
C GLU A 63 12.49 -18.00 -13.51
N GLY A 64 12.84 -17.12 -14.45
CA GLY A 64 12.39 -15.72 -14.43
C GLY A 64 13.27 -14.84 -15.29
N VAL A 65 12.81 -13.61 -15.45
CA VAL A 65 13.55 -12.55 -16.14
C VAL A 65 13.96 -11.46 -15.16
N GLN A 66 15.06 -10.77 -15.45
CA GLN A 66 15.58 -9.67 -14.65
C GLN A 66 15.61 -8.39 -15.44
N SER A 67 15.28 -7.28 -14.78
CA SER A 67 15.57 -5.94 -15.30
C SER A 67 17.06 -5.60 -15.10
N TRP A 68 17.56 -4.59 -15.82
CA TRP A 68 18.94 -4.12 -15.66
C TRP A 68 19.31 -3.75 -14.22
N GLU A 69 18.37 -3.22 -13.44
CA GLU A 69 18.58 -2.83 -12.04
C GLU A 69 18.93 -4.01 -11.11
N LEU A 70 18.46 -5.21 -11.45
CA LEU A 70 18.72 -6.46 -10.72
C LEU A 70 19.97 -7.18 -11.21
N SER A 71 20.57 -6.73 -12.31
CA SER A 71 21.74 -7.40 -12.84
C SER A 71 22.95 -7.29 -11.92
N GLY A 72 23.85 -8.26 -11.99
CA GLY A 72 25.11 -8.26 -11.25
C GLY A 72 26.05 -7.11 -11.59
N GLU A 73 25.78 -6.31 -12.63
CA GLU A 73 26.50 -5.10 -13.00
C GLU A 73 26.03 -3.89 -12.19
N PHE A 74 24.72 -3.63 -12.12
CA PHE A 74 24.16 -2.42 -11.50
C PHE A 74 23.81 -2.62 -10.02
N LYS A 75 23.30 -3.76 -9.60
CA LYS A 75 23.06 -4.15 -8.20
C LYS A 75 22.22 -3.11 -7.41
N LEU A 76 21.13 -2.59 -8.03
CA LEU A 76 20.33 -1.52 -7.45
C LEU A 76 19.17 -2.01 -6.57
N ARG A 77 18.77 -3.27 -6.70
CA ARG A 77 17.63 -3.84 -5.98
C ARG A 77 18.09 -4.81 -4.90
N SER A 78 17.61 -4.59 -3.65
CA SER A 78 18.04 -5.42 -2.52
C SER A 78 17.34 -6.77 -2.49
N TYR A 79 18.13 -7.82 -2.36
CA TYR A 79 17.62 -9.17 -2.17
C TYR A 79 16.96 -9.40 -0.81
N LEU A 80 17.21 -8.55 0.20
CA LEU A 80 16.52 -8.65 1.50
C LEU A 80 15.00 -8.51 1.33
N TYR A 81 14.53 -7.56 0.51
CA TYR A 81 13.12 -7.39 0.20
C TYR A 81 12.55 -8.63 -0.52
N LEU A 82 13.23 -9.12 -1.53
CA LEU A 82 12.81 -10.29 -2.31
C LEU A 82 12.75 -11.56 -1.47
N LEU A 83 13.75 -11.77 -0.60
CA LEU A 83 13.81 -12.91 0.32
C LEU A 83 12.68 -12.94 1.33
N LEU A 84 12.24 -11.79 1.84
CA LEU A 84 11.06 -11.74 2.71
C LEU A 84 9.83 -12.34 2.04
N HIS A 85 9.62 -12.04 0.76
CA HIS A 85 8.48 -12.56 -0.01
C HIS A 85 8.71 -14.02 -0.42
N ALA A 86 9.90 -14.36 -0.89
CA ALA A 86 10.26 -15.74 -1.21
C ALA A 86 10.08 -16.66 0.00
N TRP A 87 10.48 -16.22 1.20
CA TRP A 87 10.31 -16.98 2.44
C TRP A 87 8.82 -17.26 2.77
N VAL A 88 7.94 -16.28 2.55
CA VAL A 88 6.50 -16.47 2.67
C VAL A 88 5.97 -17.45 1.61
N GLY A 89 6.51 -17.44 0.40
CA GLY A 89 6.14 -18.34 -0.69
C GLY A 89 6.62 -19.80 -0.52
N LEU A 90 7.72 -20.02 0.22
CA LEU A 90 8.34 -21.34 0.38
C LEU A 90 7.40 -22.45 0.85
N PRO A 91 6.57 -22.31 1.90
CA PRO A 91 5.64 -23.35 2.32
C PRO A 91 4.68 -23.77 1.20
N PHE A 92 4.16 -22.79 0.46
CA PHE A 92 3.23 -23.04 -0.65
C PHE A 92 3.95 -23.72 -1.83
N ARG A 93 5.19 -23.31 -2.13
CA ARG A 93 6.02 -24.01 -3.10
C ARG A 93 6.24 -25.47 -2.70
N PHE A 94 6.55 -25.77 -1.45
CA PHE A 94 6.75 -27.15 -0.99
C PHE A 94 5.47 -27.98 -1.11
N LEU A 95 4.31 -27.41 -0.80
CA LEU A 95 3.02 -28.10 -0.83
C LEU A 95 2.48 -28.32 -2.25
N PHE A 96 2.64 -27.32 -3.13
CA PHE A 96 1.99 -27.30 -4.44
C PHE A 96 2.97 -27.40 -5.62
N GLY A 97 4.25 -27.16 -5.39
CA GLY A 97 5.31 -27.26 -6.39
C GLY A 97 5.34 -26.12 -7.40
N CYS A 98 6.41 -26.03 -8.19
CA CYS A 98 6.59 -25.10 -9.31
C CYS A 98 6.40 -25.76 -10.69
N ARG A 99 6.20 -27.07 -10.75
CA ARG A 99 6.12 -27.83 -12.02
C ARG A 99 4.74 -27.81 -12.67
N SER A 100 3.72 -27.34 -11.96
CA SER A 100 2.35 -27.21 -12.48
C SER A 100 1.88 -25.76 -12.40
N GLY A 101 1.14 -25.31 -13.42
CA GLY A 101 0.59 -23.98 -13.46
C GLY A 101 -0.31 -23.67 -12.25
N ARG A 102 -1.15 -24.61 -11.84
CA ARG A 102 -1.97 -24.48 -10.62
C ARG A 102 -1.12 -24.26 -9.35
N GLY A 103 0.02 -24.97 -9.24
CA GLY A 103 0.91 -24.80 -8.09
C GLY A 103 1.52 -23.40 -8.07
N LYS A 104 2.00 -22.91 -9.21
CA LYS A 104 2.56 -21.56 -9.36
C LYS A 104 1.49 -20.49 -9.04
N GLU A 105 0.27 -20.60 -9.57
CA GLU A 105 -0.82 -19.67 -9.29
C GLU A 105 -1.19 -19.65 -7.81
N ILE A 106 -1.22 -20.79 -7.14
CA ILE A 106 -1.48 -20.84 -5.69
C ILE A 106 -0.40 -20.05 -4.93
N VAL A 107 0.88 -20.21 -5.29
CA VAL A 107 1.98 -19.44 -4.68
C VAL A 107 1.78 -17.94 -4.92
N PHE A 108 1.44 -17.54 -6.14
CA PHE A 108 1.18 -16.14 -6.49
C PHE A 108 0.05 -15.54 -5.63
N TYR A 109 -1.12 -16.19 -5.57
CA TYR A 109 -2.24 -15.69 -4.80
C TYR A 109 -2.01 -15.76 -3.29
N ALA A 110 -1.25 -16.75 -2.80
CA ALA A 110 -0.83 -16.82 -1.40
C ALA A 110 0.06 -15.64 -1.02
N LEU A 111 1.02 -15.26 -1.87
CA LEU A 111 1.84 -14.08 -1.69
C LEU A 111 1.00 -12.79 -1.70
N ARG A 112 0.07 -12.65 -2.64
CA ARG A 112 -0.86 -11.52 -2.66
C ARG A 112 -1.71 -11.43 -1.40
N PHE A 113 -2.18 -12.57 -0.91
CA PHE A 113 -2.95 -12.61 0.33
C PHE A 113 -2.10 -12.25 1.55
N ALA A 114 -0.83 -12.68 1.59
CA ALA A 114 0.10 -12.27 2.64
C ALA A 114 0.37 -10.76 2.63
N LEU A 115 0.51 -10.14 1.45
CA LEU A 115 0.60 -8.68 1.30
C LEU A 115 -0.66 -7.98 1.81
N ALA A 116 -1.84 -8.52 1.49
CA ALA A 116 -3.11 -8.03 2.02
C ALA A 116 -3.15 -8.06 3.55
N ILE A 117 -2.77 -9.17 4.18
CA ILE A 117 -2.71 -9.32 5.64
C ILE A 117 -1.69 -8.33 6.24
N PHE A 118 -0.53 -8.16 5.60
CA PHE A 118 0.45 -7.16 6.03
C PHE A 118 -0.14 -5.75 6.01
N SER A 119 -0.85 -5.35 4.95
CA SER A 119 -1.55 -4.06 4.87
C SER A 119 -2.62 -3.94 5.96
N VAL A 120 -3.52 -4.92 6.07
CA VAL A 120 -4.63 -4.92 7.04
C VAL A 120 -4.15 -4.77 8.48
N ARG A 121 -3.03 -5.38 8.86
CA ARG A 121 -2.47 -5.21 10.22
C ARG A 121 -2.10 -3.77 10.53
N GLY A 122 -1.59 -3.03 9.55
CA GLY A 122 -1.33 -1.60 9.70
C GLY A 122 -2.61 -0.78 9.74
N ASP A 123 -3.52 -1.05 8.80
CA ASP A 123 -4.79 -0.36 8.65
C ASP A 123 -5.67 -0.52 9.89
N SER A 124 -5.85 -1.75 10.39
CA SER A 124 -6.65 -2.03 11.59
C SER A 124 -6.08 -1.39 12.85
N PHE A 125 -4.74 -1.34 12.95
CA PHE A 125 -4.07 -0.66 14.05
C PHE A 125 -4.30 0.86 13.98
N LEU A 126 -4.15 1.47 12.81
CA LEU A 126 -4.44 2.90 12.62
C LEU A 126 -5.89 3.24 12.96
N VAL A 127 -6.84 2.45 12.46
CA VAL A 127 -8.28 2.65 12.74
C VAL A 127 -8.57 2.57 14.24
N LYS A 128 -8.03 1.54 14.92
CA LYS A 128 -8.20 1.34 16.36
C LYS A 128 -7.73 2.57 17.15
N GLU A 129 -6.50 3.02 16.89
CA GLU A 129 -5.92 4.13 17.63
C GLU A 129 -6.64 5.46 17.33
N CYS A 130 -7.09 5.66 16.09
CA CYS A 130 -7.93 6.79 15.73
C CYS A 130 -9.30 6.77 16.42
N LEU A 131 -9.95 5.60 16.54
CA LEU A 131 -11.22 5.46 17.26
C LEU A 131 -11.09 5.81 18.74
N MET A 132 -9.95 5.52 19.35
CA MET A 132 -9.67 5.83 20.75
C MET A 132 -9.48 7.33 20.99
N ILE A 133 -8.78 8.02 20.08
CA ILE A 133 -8.50 9.46 20.21
C ILE A 133 -9.71 10.32 19.84
N GLU A 134 -10.38 10.03 18.71
CA GLU A 134 -11.63 10.67 18.27
C GLU A 134 -12.42 9.71 17.36
N PRO A 135 -13.57 9.19 17.80
CA PRO A 135 -14.35 8.19 17.06
C PRO A 135 -14.70 8.57 15.62
N LYS A 136 -14.87 9.86 15.33
CA LYS A 136 -15.19 10.32 13.96
C LYS A 136 -13.98 10.21 13.04
N VAL A 137 -12.78 10.50 13.55
CA VAL A 137 -11.54 10.28 12.82
C VAL A 137 -11.42 8.79 12.46
N GLY A 138 -11.54 7.92 13.46
CA GLY A 138 -11.42 6.48 13.26
C GLY A 138 -12.47 5.90 12.30
N ALA A 139 -13.73 6.35 12.39
CA ALA A 139 -14.78 5.92 11.48
C ALA A 139 -14.49 6.36 10.02
N THR A 140 -14.02 7.59 9.81
CA THR A 140 -13.66 8.07 8.47
C THR A 140 -12.45 7.31 7.93
N VAL A 141 -11.41 7.08 8.74
CA VAL A 141 -10.24 6.29 8.36
C VAL A 141 -10.65 4.89 7.95
N LEU A 142 -11.51 4.23 8.72
CA LEU A 142 -12.04 2.89 8.38
C LEU A 142 -12.73 2.89 7.02
N LEU A 143 -13.60 3.85 6.76
CA LEU A 143 -14.34 3.94 5.49
C LEU A 143 -13.39 4.19 4.30
N VAL A 144 -12.45 5.12 4.44
CA VAL A 144 -11.50 5.43 3.37
C VAL A 144 -10.60 4.22 3.09
N LEU A 145 -10.05 3.60 4.12
CA LEU A 145 -9.19 2.41 3.95
C LEU A 145 -9.96 1.21 3.39
N SER A 146 -11.26 1.06 3.68
CA SER A 146 -12.07 -0.05 3.17
C SER A 146 -12.44 0.11 1.70
N PHE A 147 -12.87 1.30 1.29
CA PHE A 147 -13.53 1.49 0.00
C PHE A 147 -12.70 2.21 -1.05
N ALA A 148 -11.66 3.00 -0.69
CA ALA A 148 -10.89 3.73 -1.68
C ALA A 148 -10.20 2.80 -2.68
N THR A 149 -10.35 3.10 -3.96
CA THR A 149 -9.73 2.35 -5.06
C THR A 149 -8.20 2.31 -4.93
N GLY A 150 -7.58 3.42 -4.48
CA GLY A 150 -6.15 3.47 -4.24
C GLY A 150 -5.66 2.40 -3.27
N ASN A 151 -6.42 2.11 -2.20
CA ASN A 151 -6.09 1.04 -1.27
C ASN A 151 -6.34 -0.36 -1.86
N PHE A 152 -7.34 -0.51 -2.74
CA PHE A 152 -7.55 -1.77 -3.47
C PHE A 152 -6.33 -2.08 -4.36
N VAL A 153 -5.83 -1.11 -5.10
CA VAL A 153 -4.67 -1.26 -5.99
C VAL A 153 -3.38 -1.49 -5.19
N SER A 154 -3.06 -0.62 -4.25
CA SER A 154 -1.75 -0.60 -3.59
C SER A 154 -1.52 -1.71 -2.56
N SER A 155 -2.58 -2.24 -1.93
CA SER A 155 -2.45 -3.13 -0.77
C SER A 155 -1.92 -4.53 -1.10
N THR A 156 -2.04 -4.97 -2.34
CA THR A 156 -1.65 -6.31 -2.81
C THR A 156 -0.61 -6.26 -3.93
N ALA A 157 -0.15 -5.07 -4.31
CA ALA A 157 0.96 -4.91 -5.23
C ALA A 157 2.28 -5.28 -4.55
N MET A 158 3.07 -6.16 -5.20
CA MET A 158 4.40 -6.57 -4.70
C MET A 158 5.44 -5.52 -5.05
N LEU A 159 5.25 -4.30 -4.56
CA LEU A 159 6.14 -3.17 -4.77
C LEU A 159 6.78 -2.73 -3.44
N PRO A 160 8.04 -2.31 -3.44
CA PRO A 160 8.69 -1.72 -2.26
C PRO A 160 7.91 -0.55 -1.67
N ASN A 161 7.24 0.24 -2.52
CA ASN A 161 6.35 1.34 -2.11
C ASN A 161 5.12 0.86 -1.33
N SER A 162 4.51 -0.26 -1.72
CA SER A 162 3.37 -0.87 -1.01
C SER A 162 3.78 -1.42 0.35
N PHE A 163 4.96 -2.01 0.44
CA PHE A 163 5.54 -2.42 1.72
C PHE A 163 5.79 -1.21 2.63
N ALA A 164 6.43 -0.16 2.09
CA ALA A 164 6.67 1.09 2.82
C ALA A 164 5.36 1.76 3.26
N MET A 165 4.27 1.69 2.47
CA MET A 165 2.92 2.13 2.85
C MET A 165 2.47 1.47 4.15
N GLY A 166 2.59 0.14 4.24
CA GLY A 166 2.24 -0.60 5.45
C GLY A 166 3.07 -0.19 6.66
N CYS A 167 4.35 0.13 6.46
CA CYS A 167 5.26 0.60 7.51
C CYS A 167 4.92 2.03 7.97
N VAL A 168 4.73 2.97 7.04
CA VAL A 168 4.36 4.37 7.35
C VAL A 168 2.99 4.44 8.05
N THR A 169 2.03 3.60 7.62
CA THR A 169 0.72 3.47 8.29
C THR A 169 0.88 3.01 9.73
N ARG A 170 1.74 2.00 10.00
CA ARG A 170 2.05 1.54 11.37
C ARG A 170 2.80 2.60 12.18
N ALA A 171 3.69 3.35 11.56
CA ALA A 171 4.39 4.44 12.21
C ALA A 171 3.40 5.52 12.67
N ALA A 172 2.47 5.94 11.80
CA ALA A 172 1.41 6.88 12.17
C ALA A 172 0.51 6.32 13.27
N ALA A 173 0.11 5.04 13.19
CA ALA A 173 -0.69 4.37 14.21
C ALA A 173 0.03 4.34 15.58
N SER A 174 1.33 4.00 15.59
CA SER A 174 2.13 3.97 16.83
C SER A 174 2.33 5.37 17.43
N ALA A 175 2.45 6.40 16.59
CA ALA A 175 2.50 7.78 17.07
C ALA A 175 1.14 8.21 17.69
N ILE A 176 0.00 7.78 17.13
CA ILE A 176 -1.32 8.04 17.71
C ILE A 176 -1.51 7.24 19.01
N GLU A 177 -1.03 6.01 19.06
CA GLU A 177 -1.01 5.19 20.29
C GLU A 177 -0.27 5.91 21.41
N TYR A 178 0.91 6.51 21.13
CA TYR A 178 1.62 7.38 22.06
C TYR A 178 0.72 8.52 22.59
N LEU A 179 0.00 9.20 21.69
CA LEU A 179 -0.90 10.29 22.06
C LEU A 179 -2.08 9.80 22.93
N ASN A 180 -2.57 8.60 22.68
CA ASN A 180 -3.63 7.97 23.49
C ASN A 180 -3.14 7.65 24.92
N PHE A 181 -1.93 7.08 25.05
CA PHE A 181 -1.33 6.82 26.36
C PHE A 181 -1.09 8.12 27.13
N ARG A 182 -0.51 9.11 26.49
CA ARG A 182 -0.28 10.44 27.08
C ARG A 182 -1.59 11.08 27.56
N ALA A 183 -2.63 11.08 26.73
CA ALA A 183 -3.93 11.61 27.12
C ALA A 183 -4.57 10.85 28.28
N THR A 184 -4.31 9.55 28.39
CA THR A 184 -4.78 8.72 29.51
C THR A 184 -4.04 9.05 30.80
N ARG A 185 -2.72 9.18 30.75
CA ARG A 185 -1.87 9.59 31.89
C ARG A 185 -2.24 10.97 32.40
N GLU A 186 -2.41 11.94 31.51
CA GLU A 186 -2.83 13.31 31.90
C GLU A 186 -4.19 13.31 32.61
N ARG A 187 -5.13 12.44 32.21
CA ARG A 187 -6.44 12.27 32.87
C ARG A 187 -6.29 11.63 34.24
N PHE A 188 -5.44 10.62 34.38
CA PHE A 188 -5.18 9.93 35.62
C PHE A 188 -4.55 10.91 36.64
N GLY A 189 -3.49 11.64 36.25
CA GLY A 189 -2.87 12.66 37.11
C GLY A 189 -3.87 13.78 37.53
N GLU A 190 -4.77 14.22 36.64
CA GLU A 190 -5.84 15.16 37.03
C GLU A 190 -6.84 14.54 38.01
N PHE A 191 -7.11 13.23 37.92
CA PHE A 191 -8.01 12.53 38.83
C PHE A 191 -7.38 12.41 40.22
N VAL A 192 -6.13 11.98 40.30
CA VAL A 192 -5.34 11.87 41.53
C VAL A 192 -5.25 13.21 42.24
N ALA A 193 -4.81 14.26 41.56
CA ALA A 193 -4.72 15.61 42.13
C ALA A 193 -6.05 16.13 42.66
N LYS A 194 -7.19 15.73 42.11
CA LYS A 194 -8.52 16.09 42.63
C LYS A 194 -8.90 15.31 43.88
N GLU A 195 -8.57 14.04 43.92
CA GLU A 195 -8.82 13.22 45.13
C GLU A 195 -7.95 13.67 46.29
N GLU A 196 -6.68 14.02 46.05
CA GLU A 196 -5.80 14.62 47.04
C GLU A 196 -6.34 15.96 47.56
N LEU A 197 -6.83 16.83 46.64
CA LEU A 197 -7.43 18.09 47.03
C LEU A 197 -8.70 17.90 47.87
N LYS A 198 -9.47 16.84 47.61
CA LYS A 198 -10.62 16.45 48.44
C LYS A 198 -10.18 15.87 49.77
N LYS A 199 -9.14 15.03 49.78
CA LYS A 199 -8.54 14.51 51.03
C LYS A 199 -8.00 15.66 51.86
N LYS A 200 -7.21 16.61 51.30
CA LYS A 200 -6.73 17.83 51.98
C LYS A 200 -7.87 18.70 52.51
N LYS A 201 -8.94 18.93 51.76
CA LYS A 201 -10.12 19.66 52.23
C LYS A 201 -10.87 18.94 53.35
N LYS A 202 -10.94 17.60 53.32
CA LYS A 202 -11.52 16.81 54.42
C LYS A 202 -10.62 16.81 55.66
N LYS A 203 -9.27 16.72 55.50
CA LYS A 203 -8.29 16.85 56.61
C LYS A 203 -8.40 18.23 57.26
N ILE A 204 -8.47 19.35 56.48
CA ILE A 204 -8.66 20.71 57.01
C ILE A 204 -10.02 20.87 57.74
N LYS A 205 -11.06 20.20 57.27
CA LYS A 205 -12.36 20.21 57.99
C LYS A 205 -12.30 19.36 59.28
N LYS A 206 -11.55 18.24 59.31
CA LYS A 206 -11.34 17.40 60.51
C LYS A 206 -10.39 18.08 61.50
N ALA A 207 -9.28 18.66 61.05
CA ALA A 207 -8.34 19.37 61.89
C ALA A 207 -8.91 20.61 62.59
N LYS A 208 -10.05 21.14 62.10
CA LYS A 208 -10.84 22.15 62.81
C LYS A 208 -11.71 21.53 63.94
N VAL A 209 -11.65 20.20 64.11
CA VAL A 209 -12.53 19.46 65.02
C VAL A 209 -11.77 18.54 65.99
N SER A 210 -10.51 18.17 65.72
CA SER A 210 -9.68 17.33 66.62
C SER A 210 -8.18 17.40 66.30
N ASP A 211 -7.34 17.43 67.36
CA ASP A 211 -5.87 17.36 67.34
C ASP A 211 -5.43 15.89 67.36
N ASP A 212 -5.32 15.22 66.23
CA ASP A 212 -4.68 13.88 66.15
C ASP A 212 -3.79 13.78 64.93
N GLU A 213 -2.57 13.26 65.12
CA GLU A 213 -1.54 12.99 64.10
C GLU A 213 -2.00 11.90 63.14
N VAL A 214 -1.65 12.06 61.86
CA VAL A 214 -2.02 11.12 60.76
C VAL A 214 -0.75 10.64 60.09
N GLU A 215 -0.52 9.32 60.14
CA GLU A 215 0.53 8.59 59.46
C GLU A 215 0.50 8.79 57.92
N GLU A 216 1.71 8.97 57.34
CA GLU A 216 2.03 9.03 55.92
C GLU A 216 2.57 7.69 55.46
N ASP A 217 1.78 6.87 54.73
CA ASP A 217 2.27 5.69 54.01
C ASP A 217 1.34 5.37 52.81
N GLU A 218 1.44 6.11 51.70
CA GLU A 218 0.75 5.75 50.43
C GLU A 218 1.44 6.32 49.17
N ASP A 219 2.65 6.89 49.24
CA ASP A 219 3.25 7.62 48.11
C ASP A 219 4.07 6.71 47.14
N ASP A 220 4.57 5.55 47.60
CA ASP A 220 5.48 4.70 46.79
C ASP A 220 4.79 3.98 45.62
N ASP A 221 3.52 3.59 45.75
CA ASP A 221 2.79 2.86 44.68
C ASP A 221 2.38 3.76 43.49
N GLU A 222 2.16 5.06 43.72
CA GLU A 222 1.79 6.00 42.66
C GLU A 222 2.97 6.34 41.73
N ASP A 223 4.17 6.49 42.28
CA ASP A 223 5.38 6.79 41.52
C ASP A 223 5.76 5.61 40.58
N VAL A 224 5.60 4.38 41.05
CA VAL A 224 5.84 3.16 40.26
C VAL A 224 4.87 3.08 39.08
N ILE A 225 3.59 3.35 39.30
CA ILE A 225 2.56 3.33 38.21
C ILE A 225 2.83 4.42 37.17
N VAL A 226 3.26 5.60 37.60
CA VAL A 226 3.60 6.71 36.68
C VAL A 226 4.83 6.36 35.84
N GLU A 227 5.86 5.77 36.44
CA GLU A 227 7.09 5.37 35.76
C GLU A 227 6.84 4.24 34.73
N GLU A 228 6.09 3.20 35.08
CA GLU A 228 5.68 2.14 34.12
C GLU A 228 4.90 2.70 32.95
N THR A 229 3.98 3.62 33.20
CA THR A 229 3.17 4.26 32.14
C THR A 229 4.04 5.09 31.20
N LEU A 230 5.04 5.82 31.71
CA LEU A 230 5.99 6.59 30.90
C LEU A 230 6.85 5.69 30.00
N VAL A 231 7.24 4.51 30.50
CA VAL A 231 8.02 3.52 29.74
C VAL A 231 7.16 2.96 28.59
N ILE A 232 5.92 2.58 28.85
CA ILE A 232 4.98 2.06 27.83
C ILE A 232 4.68 3.13 26.76
N GLU A 233 4.42 4.36 27.18
CA GLU A 233 4.20 5.52 26.34
C GLU A 233 5.39 5.74 25.38
N SER A 234 6.62 5.80 25.90
CA SER A 234 7.79 6.02 25.08
C SER A 234 8.08 4.90 24.07
N ARG A 235 7.81 3.64 24.44
CA ARG A 235 7.93 2.48 23.52
C ARG A 235 7.00 2.58 22.32
N ALA A 236 5.85 3.21 22.44
CA ALA A 236 4.95 3.43 21.30
C ALA A 236 5.59 4.36 20.26
N MET A 237 6.22 5.45 20.70
CA MET A 237 6.92 6.37 19.78
C MET A 237 8.22 5.75 19.21
N GLU A 238 8.94 4.97 20.02
CA GLU A 238 10.11 4.20 19.53
C GLU A 238 9.70 3.23 18.41
N ARG A 239 8.54 2.53 18.55
CA ARG A 239 7.99 1.69 17.48
C ARG A 239 7.62 2.51 16.23
N ALA A 240 7.10 3.73 16.38
CA ALA A 240 6.83 4.60 15.24
C ALA A 240 8.10 4.90 14.45
N CYS A 241 9.19 5.26 15.11
CA CYS A 241 10.49 5.48 14.48
C CYS A 241 11.05 4.20 13.84
N MET A 242 10.96 3.07 14.52
CA MET A 242 11.38 1.76 13.99
C MET A 242 10.63 1.40 12.69
N TRP A 243 9.30 1.59 12.64
CA TRP A 243 8.54 1.34 11.42
C TRP A 243 8.92 2.28 10.29
N CYS A 244 9.28 3.53 10.57
CA CYS A 244 9.85 4.43 9.57
C CYS A 244 11.15 3.87 8.99
N VAL A 245 12.07 3.41 9.84
CA VAL A 245 13.35 2.81 9.41
C VAL A 245 13.12 1.57 8.55
N VAL A 246 12.22 0.66 8.97
CA VAL A 246 11.89 -0.54 8.20
C VAL A 246 11.30 -0.17 6.83
N GLY A 247 10.38 0.80 6.78
CA GLY A 247 9.77 1.25 5.53
C GLY A 247 10.78 1.87 4.56
N VAL A 248 11.77 2.58 5.08
CA VAL A 248 12.84 3.23 4.29
C VAL A 248 13.87 2.21 3.80
N LEU A 249 14.37 1.35 4.68
CA LEU A 249 15.54 0.50 4.36
C LEU A 249 15.17 -0.85 3.74
N VAL A 250 14.04 -1.44 4.12
CA VAL A 250 13.55 -2.69 3.53
C VAL A 250 12.61 -2.41 2.36
N GLY A 251 11.77 -1.39 2.49
CA GLY A 251 10.85 -0.96 1.45
C GLY A 251 11.52 -0.03 0.44
N TRP A 252 11.22 1.25 0.51
CA TRP A 252 11.65 2.23 -0.48
C TRP A 252 12.38 3.41 0.18
N PRO A 253 13.67 3.67 -0.17
CA PRO A 253 14.48 4.70 0.49
C PRO A 253 13.85 6.10 0.49
N PHE A 254 13.17 6.47 -0.59
CA PHE A 254 12.51 7.77 -0.71
C PHE A 254 11.25 7.93 0.17
N ALA A 255 10.76 6.82 0.79
CA ALA A 255 9.73 6.90 1.82
C ALA A 255 10.21 7.70 3.06
N GLY A 256 11.51 7.92 3.19
CA GLY A 256 12.10 8.79 4.23
C GLY A 256 11.46 10.17 4.30
N VAL A 257 11.07 10.73 3.16
CA VAL A 257 10.37 12.03 3.08
C VAL A 257 9.07 12.01 3.90
N ALA A 258 8.29 10.94 3.80
CA ALA A 258 7.06 10.76 4.57
C ALA A 258 7.32 10.51 6.06
N CYS A 259 8.50 10.04 6.45
CA CYS A 259 8.84 9.75 7.83
C CYS A 259 9.31 10.98 8.62
N VAL A 260 9.73 12.06 7.96
CA VAL A 260 10.23 13.29 8.60
C VAL A 260 9.25 13.85 9.65
N PRO A 261 7.94 14.03 9.38
CA PRO A 261 7.03 14.60 10.38
C PRO A 261 6.92 13.74 11.65
N ILE A 262 6.96 12.41 11.51
CA ILE A 262 6.90 11.48 12.65
C ILE A 262 8.18 11.56 13.47
N GLY A 263 9.34 11.66 12.81
CA GLY A 263 10.63 11.88 13.48
C GLY A 263 10.66 13.19 14.27
N LEU A 264 10.19 14.29 13.68
CA LEU A 264 10.06 15.58 14.35
C LEU A 264 9.10 15.53 15.54
N LEU A 265 7.96 14.84 15.40
CA LEU A 265 7.03 14.61 16.50
C LEU A 265 7.71 13.83 17.64
N SER A 266 8.52 12.82 17.32
CA SER A 266 9.26 12.03 18.30
C SER A 266 10.27 12.89 19.06
N ILE A 267 11.04 13.72 18.38
CA ILE A 267 12.01 14.64 19.01
C ILE A 267 11.29 15.65 19.90
N TRP A 268 10.13 16.15 19.49
CA TRP A 268 9.34 17.12 20.25
C TRP A 268 8.68 16.52 21.49
N MET A 269 8.20 15.27 21.41
CA MET A 269 7.38 14.65 22.46
C MET A 269 8.15 13.72 23.39
N VAL A 270 9.27 13.15 22.90
CA VAL A 270 10.13 12.21 23.62
C VAL A 270 11.57 12.77 23.60
N HIS A 271 12.43 12.28 24.49
CA HIS A 271 13.83 12.72 24.51
C HIS A 271 14.57 12.32 23.21
N ALA A 272 15.34 13.26 22.65
CA ALA A 272 16.11 13.07 21.41
C ALA A 272 16.99 11.81 21.42
N TRP A 273 17.56 11.44 22.57
CA TRP A 273 18.35 10.22 22.74
C TRP A 273 17.55 8.94 22.48
N ARG A 274 16.31 8.84 22.98
CA ARG A 274 15.44 7.68 22.74
C ARG A 274 15.05 7.58 21.27
N THR A 275 14.75 8.71 20.65
CA THR A 275 14.49 8.79 19.20
C THR A 275 15.71 8.34 18.41
N ALA A 276 16.90 8.82 18.76
CA ALA A 276 18.15 8.42 18.10
C ALA A 276 18.38 6.90 18.23
N LYS A 277 18.24 6.35 19.41
CA LYS A 277 18.39 4.89 19.64
C LYS A 277 17.38 4.08 18.81
N ALA A 278 16.12 4.52 18.75
CA ALA A 278 15.05 3.86 17.99
C ALA A 278 15.27 3.91 16.47
N ILE A 279 16.07 4.84 15.98
CA ILE A 279 16.46 4.96 14.57
C ILE A 279 17.77 4.23 14.31
N VAL A 280 18.81 4.50 15.06
CA VAL A 280 20.19 4.02 14.78
C VAL A 280 20.27 2.50 14.89
N LEU A 281 19.75 1.90 15.96
CA LEU A 281 19.88 0.46 16.19
C LEU A 281 19.24 -0.38 15.06
N PRO A 282 17.97 -0.19 14.69
CA PRO A 282 17.39 -0.93 13.57
C PRO A 282 18.04 -0.58 12.21
N THR A 283 18.52 0.66 12.03
CA THR A 283 19.24 1.04 10.82
C THR A 283 20.50 0.19 10.65
N VAL A 284 21.33 0.09 11.69
CA VAL A 284 22.58 -0.71 11.65
C VAL A 284 22.27 -2.18 11.38
N ILE A 285 21.29 -2.74 12.08
CA ILE A 285 20.88 -4.16 11.89
C ILE A 285 20.42 -4.41 10.46
N ILE A 286 19.52 -3.57 9.93
CA ILE A 286 18.98 -3.76 8.57
C ILE A 286 20.05 -3.55 7.51
N LEU A 287 20.93 -2.56 7.66
CA LEU A 287 22.04 -2.35 6.73
C LEU A 287 23.00 -3.54 6.70
N ILE A 288 23.34 -4.11 7.84
CA ILE A 288 24.17 -5.32 7.90
C ILE A 288 23.47 -6.47 7.19
N LEU A 289 22.22 -6.76 7.54
CA LEU A 289 21.46 -7.86 6.93
C LEU A 289 21.28 -7.67 5.41
N SER A 290 20.93 -6.46 4.97
CA SER A 290 20.78 -6.14 3.55
C SER A 290 22.11 -6.32 2.81
N THR A 291 23.23 -5.78 3.35
CA THR A 291 24.54 -5.91 2.74
C THR A 291 25.00 -7.37 2.65
N LEU A 292 24.75 -8.19 3.68
CA LEU A 292 25.07 -9.62 3.65
C LEU A 292 24.26 -10.36 2.58
N CYS A 293 22.95 -10.12 2.52
CA CYS A 293 22.07 -10.72 1.51
C CYS A 293 22.49 -10.30 0.10
N ASP A 294 22.65 -9.00 -0.13
CA ASP A 294 23.03 -8.46 -1.43
C ASP A 294 24.41 -8.98 -1.88
N THR A 295 25.40 -9.03 -0.96
CA THR A 295 26.73 -9.59 -1.25
C THR A 295 26.63 -11.05 -1.66
N PHE A 296 25.81 -11.86 -0.97
CA PHE A 296 25.63 -13.27 -1.28
C PHE A 296 25.01 -13.46 -2.68
N PHE A 297 23.88 -12.82 -2.94
CA PHE A 297 23.14 -13.03 -4.19
C PHE A 297 23.82 -12.40 -5.41
N TYR A 298 24.56 -11.31 -5.24
CA TYR A 298 25.36 -10.71 -6.32
C TYR A 298 26.75 -11.31 -6.48
N GLY A 299 27.01 -12.47 -5.85
CA GLY A 299 28.23 -13.25 -6.05
C GLY A 299 29.49 -12.67 -5.41
N GLY A 300 29.36 -11.72 -4.47
CA GLY A 300 30.51 -11.09 -3.82
C GLY A 300 31.41 -12.02 -3.01
N PHE A 301 30.93 -13.22 -2.66
CA PHE A 301 31.72 -14.25 -1.96
C PHE A 301 32.41 -15.25 -2.90
N SER A 302 32.26 -15.13 -4.22
CA SER A 302 32.80 -16.08 -5.20
C SER A 302 34.31 -16.23 -5.13
N ASN A 303 35.05 -15.21 -4.73
CA ASN A 303 36.49 -15.16 -4.59
C ASN A 303 37.00 -15.55 -3.19
N GLY A 304 36.12 -16.09 -2.32
CA GLY A 304 36.40 -16.41 -0.92
C GLY A 304 36.24 -15.27 0.06
N ILE A 305 36.17 -15.59 1.36
CA ILE A 305 35.86 -14.64 2.43
C ILE A 305 36.85 -13.47 2.51
N PHE A 306 38.12 -13.70 2.21
CA PHE A 306 39.17 -12.66 2.29
C PHE A 306 39.20 -11.70 1.07
N LYS A 307 38.50 -12.04 -0.02
CA LYS A 307 38.40 -11.20 -1.23
C LYS A 307 36.95 -10.85 -1.54
N THR A 308 36.16 -10.69 -0.49
CA THR A 308 34.72 -10.38 -0.61
C THR A 308 34.50 -8.98 -1.20
N GLU A 309 33.71 -8.92 -2.26
CA GLU A 309 33.21 -7.66 -2.84
C GLU A 309 31.88 -7.28 -2.17
N TRP A 310 31.97 -6.49 -1.10
CA TRP A 310 30.80 -6.05 -0.37
C TRP A 310 29.84 -5.22 -1.23
N THR A 311 28.61 -5.64 -1.30
CA THR A 311 27.55 -5.01 -2.09
C THR A 311 26.42 -4.53 -1.19
N SER A 312 26.02 -3.29 -1.33
CA SER A 312 24.84 -2.72 -0.68
C SER A 312 23.96 -2.02 -1.72
N SER A 313 22.88 -2.65 -2.12
CA SER A 313 21.93 -2.10 -3.09
C SER A 313 21.28 -0.82 -2.59
N LEU A 314 21.09 -0.68 -1.27
CA LEU A 314 20.58 0.55 -0.65
C LEU A 314 21.51 1.74 -0.88
N VAL A 315 22.82 1.54 -0.80
CA VAL A 315 23.81 2.58 -1.10
C VAL A 315 23.85 2.85 -2.60
N ASN A 316 23.81 1.79 -3.41
CA ASN A 316 23.89 1.89 -4.87
C ASN A 316 22.69 2.68 -5.44
N ILE A 317 21.45 2.39 -5.01
CA ILE A 317 20.25 3.08 -5.50
C ILE A 317 20.25 4.56 -5.12
N VAL A 318 20.68 4.90 -3.90
CA VAL A 318 20.81 6.30 -3.49
C VAL A 318 21.90 7.00 -4.31
N LYS A 319 23.07 6.37 -4.47
CA LYS A 319 24.17 6.90 -5.27
C LYS A 319 23.75 7.12 -6.73
N TYR A 320 23.04 6.15 -7.32
CA TYR A 320 22.55 6.23 -8.70
C TYR A 320 21.60 7.42 -8.89
N ASN A 321 20.62 7.58 -8.00
CA ASN A 321 19.63 8.67 -8.11
C ASN A 321 20.18 10.06 -7.77
N VAL A 322 21.25 10.15 -6.94
CA VAL A 322 21.84 11.45 -6.56
C VAL A 322 22.97 11.86 -7.50
N ARG A 323 23.75 10.90 -8.03
CA ARG A 323 24.96 11.16 -8.83
C ARG A 323 24.91 10.56 -10.24
N GLY A 324 23.85 9.81 -10.59
CA GLY A 324 23.75 9.12 -11.87
C GLY A 324 23.68 10.08 -13.05
N SER A 325 24.34 9.72 -14.13
CA SER A 325 24.39 10.48 -15.39
C SER A 325 23.14 10.37 -16.24
N GLY A 326 22.24 9.42 -15.94
CA GLY A 326 20.96 9.22 -16.61
C GLY A 326 19.84 9.60 -15.64
N GLY A 327 19.34 10.83 -15.72
CA GLY A 327 18.28 11.30 -14.84
C GLY A 327 17.01 10.45 -14.99
N SER A 328 16.18 10.43 -13.96
CA SER A 328 14.82 9.84 -13.97
C SER A 328 13.96 10.32 -15.16
N GLU A 329 14.36 11.38 -15.83
CA GLU A 329 13.75 11.94 -17.03
C GLU A 329 13.77 11.00 -18.25
N LEU A 330 14.70 10.00 -18.29
CA LEU A 330 14.74 8.95 -19.32
C LEU A 330 13.45 8.12 -19.39
N TYR A 331 12.73 8.04 -18.28
CA TYR A 331 11.48 7.26 -18.15
C TYR A 331 10.22 8.13 -18.26
N GLY A 332 10.38 9.37 -18.74
CA GLY A 332 9.27 10.32 -18.96
C GLY A 332 9.12 11.32 -17.82
N THR A 333 8.56 12.47 -18.16
CA THR A 333 8.28 13.56 -17.23
C THR A 333 6.79 13.86 -17.20
N GLU A 334 6.28 14.21 -16.02
CA GLU A 334 4.87 14.51 -15.81
C GLU A 334 4.68 15.88 -15.14
N ASN A 335 3.57 16.55 -15.46
CA ASN A 335 3.22 17.85 -14.92
C ASN A 335 2.95 17.74 -13.38
N TRP A 336 3.12 18.85 -12.66
CA TRP A 336 2.84 18.94 -11.22
C TRP A 336 1.42 18.49 -10.82
N SER A 337 0.44 18.63 -11.71
CA SER A 337 -0.96 18.22 -11.48
C SER A 337 -1.20 16.71 -11.58
N PHE A 338 -0.20 15.92 -11.97
CA PHE A 338 -0.31 14.46 -12.13
C PHE A 338 -0.88 13.78 -10.89
N TYR A 339 -0.29 14.03 -9.72
CA TYR A 339 -0.76 13.42 -8.47
C TYR A 339 -2.13 13.92 -8.05
N LEU A 340 -2.47 15.18 -8.30
CA LEU A 340 -3.80 15.69 -7.96
C LEU A 340 -4.89 14.95 -8.75
N ARG A 341 -4.66 14.71 -10.04
CA ARG A 341 -5.59 13.95 -10.89
C ARG A 341 -5.71 12.50 -10.43
N ASN A 342 -4.58 11.83 -10.18
CA ASN A 342 -4.57 10.44 -9.74
C ASN A 342 -5.23 10.26 -8.38
N LEU A 343 -4.90 11.09 -7.39
CA LEU A 343 -5.53 11.02 -6.07
C LEU A 343 -7.03 11.34 -6.11
N ALA A 344 -7.46 12.26 -6.98
CA ALA A 344 -8.88 12.52 -7.19
C ALA A 344 -9.63 11.30 -7.73
N LEU A 345 -9.02 10.52 -8.62
CA LEU A 345 -9.59 9.28 -9.14
C LEU A 345 -9.56 8.15 -8.11
N GLN A 346 -8.49 8.03 -7.32
CA GLN A 346 -8.28 6.93 -6.38
C GLN A 346 -9.00 7.12 -5.05
N PHE A 347 -9.18 8.38 -4.58
CA PHE A 347 -9.75 8.72 -3.29
C PHE A 347 -10.96 9.65 -3.37
N ASN A 348 -11.32 10.13 -4.52
CA ASN A 348 -12.47 11.00 -4.84
C ASN A 348 -12.78 12.01 -3.72
N VAL A 349 -13.93 11.95 -3.03
CA VAL A 349 -14.36 12.89 -1.97
C VAL A 349 -13.36 12.95 -0.78
N ALA A 350 -12.65 11.85 -0.48
CA ALA A 350 -11.71 11.84 0.64
C ALA A 350 -10.45 12.66 0.36
N PHE A 351 -10.04 12.79 -0.91
CA PHE A 351 -8.83 13.54 -1.29
C PHE A 351 -8.91 15.05 -0.98
N PRO A 352 -9.92 15.81 -1.43
CA PRO A 352 -10.03 17.23 -1.05
C PRO A 352 -10.18 17.43 0.46
N LEU A 353 -10.84 16.52 1.19
CA LEU A 353 -10.88 16.55 2.64
C LEU A 353 -9.49 16.36 3.25
N ALA A 354 -8.67 15.45 2.69
CA ALA A 354 -7.31 15.25 3.14
C ALA A 354 -6.43 16.49 2.92
N LEU A 355 -6.56 17.15 1.76
CA LEU A 355 -5.78 18.37 1.44
C LEU A 355 -5.99 19.49 2.44
N VAL A 356 -7.22 19.72 2.88
CA VAL A 356 -7.55 20.82 3.79
C VAL A 356 -7.30 20.50 5.27
N ALA A 357 -6.83 19.30 5.61
CA ALA A 357 -6.64 18.85 6.99
C ALA A 357 -5.76 19.78 7.85
N PRO A 358 -4.64 20.34 7.37
CA PRO A 358 -3.82 21.25 8.16
C PRO A 358 -4.60 22.51 8.58
N ILE A 359 -5.38 23.07 7.65
CA ILE A 359 -6.22 24.26 7.90
C ILE A 359 -7.31 23.91 8.91
N MET A 360 -7.98 22.77 8.72
CA MET A 360 -9.06 22.32 9.60
C MET A 360 -8.59 21.99 11.02
N ALA A 361 -7.44 21.34 11.16
CA ALA A 361 -6.83 21.03 12.46
C ALA A 361 -6.42 22.31 13.20
N LEU A 362 -5.76 23.25 12.51
CA LEU A 362 -5.38 24.54 13.08
C LEU A 362 -6.60 25.34 13.51
N PHE A 363 -7.59 25.44 12.63
CA PHE A 363 -8.85 26.14 12.94
C PHE A 363 -9.54 25.54 14.18
N SER A 364 -9.67 24.22 14.25
CA SER A 364 -10.25 23.54 15.40
C SER A 364 -9.46 23.74 16.68
N HIS A 365 -8.13 23.75 16.60
CA HIS A 365 -7.25 24.03 17.74
C HIS A 365 -7.47 25.47 18.26
N LEU A 366 -7.43 26.46 17.39
CA LEU A 366 -7.63 27.87 17.75
C LEU A 366 -9.06 28.11 18.31
N PHE A 367 -10.05 27.51 17.67
CA PHE A 367 -11.44 27.63 18.10
C PHE A 367 -11.68 27.03 19.49
N GLN A 368 -11.06 25.88 19.80
CA GLN A 368 -11.08 25.32 21.15
C GLN A 368 -10.46 26.26 22.18
N ARG A 369 -9.31 26.88 21.87
CA ARG A 369 -8.64 27.85 22.76
C ARG A 369 -9.52 29.08 23.04
N ILE A 370 -10.17 29.64 22.02
CA ILE A 370 -11.07 30.82 22.18
C ILE A 370 -12.23 30.48 23.11
N ILE A 371 -12.82 29.29 22.95
CA ILE A 371 -13.94 28.87 23.82
C ILE A 371 -13.47 28.67 25.26
N GLU A 372 -12.31 28.09 25.48
CA GLU A 372 -11.76 27.92 26.82
C GLU A 372 -11.45 29.21 27.51
N ALA A 373 -10.91 30.19 26.80
CA ALA A 373 -10.66 31.53 27.32
C ALA A 373 -11.97 32.21 27.77
N LYS A 374 -13.02 32.11 26.94
CA LYS A 374 -14.36 32.66 27.31
C LYS A 374 -15.00 31.93 28.49
N GLN A 375 -14.80 30.62 28.65
CA GLN A 375 -15.36 29.85 29.76
C GLN A 375 -14.62 30.10 31.09
N LYS A 376 -13.30 30.31 31.07
CA LYS A 376 -12.50 30.71 32.26
C LYS A 376 -13.00 32.06 32.81
N ASN A 377 -13.32 33.00 31.94
CA ASN A 377 -13.81 34.33 32.32
C ASN A 377 -15.26 34.32 32.89
N ALA A 378 -16.06 33.31 32.55
CA ALA A 378 -17.46 33.23 32.94
C ALA A 378 -17.72 32.51 34.28
N LYS A 379 -16.70 32.09 35.06
CA LYS A 379 -16.80 31.36 36.35
C LYS A 379 -17.81 30.17 36.34
N THR A 380 -18.14 29.62 35.19
CA THR A 380 -19.16 28.56 35.05
C THR A 380 -18.50 27.19 35.25
N THR A 381 -18.58 26.66 36.45
CA THR A 381 -17.91 25.43 36.96
C THR A 381 -18.52 24.11 36.48
N THR A 382 -19.43 24.06 35.55
CA THR A 382 -20.14 22.85 35.12
C THR A 382 -19.93 22.46 33.64
N ALA A 383 -18.77 22.82 33.06
CA ALA A 383 -18.42 22.26 31.76
C ALA A 383 -17.91 20.82 31.95
N SER A 384 -18.67 19.84 31.51
CA SER A 384 -18.17 18.46 31.30
C SER A 384 -16.78 18.55 30.64
N LYS A 385 -15.72 18.17 31.35
CA LYS A 385 -14.35 18.14 30.84
C LYS A 385 -14.29 17.07 29.74
N ARG A 386 -14.69 17.46 28.54
CA ARG A 386 -14.48 16.63 27.34
C ARG A 386 -12.99 16.60 27.09
N THR A 387 -12.45 15.42 26.91
CA THR A 387 -11.07 15.23 26.53
C THR A 387 -10.75 16.05 25.29
N LYS A 388 -9.73 16.88 25.39
CA LYS A 388 -9.26 17.71 24.28
C LYS A 388 -8.63 16.81 23.24
N VAL A 389 -9.03 16.92 22.00
CA VAL A 389 -8.32 16.27 20.88
C VAL A 389 -7.02 17.04 20.68
N PRO A 390 -5.86 16.38 20.71
CA PRO A 390 -4.57 17.02 20.50
C PRO A 390 -4.35 17.30 18.99
N TRP A 391 -5.15 18.21 18.42
CA TRP A 391 -5.22 18.46 16.97
C TRP A 391 -3.85 18.70 16.34
N LEU A 392 -2.95 19.46 16.97
CA LEU A 392 -1.62 19.73 16.41
C LEU A 392 -0.76 18.48 16.39
N ALA A 393 -0.74 17.69 17.48
CA ALA A 393 0.04 16.45 17.50
C ALA A 393 -0.54 15.41 16.53
N LEU A 394 -1.87 15.33 16.43
CA LEU A 394 -2.55 14.45 15.47
C LEU A 394 -2.26 14.87 14.02
N LEU A 395 -2.14 16.18 13.77
CA LEU A 395 -1.72 16.70 12.48
C LEU A 395 -0.32 16.23 12.10
N PHE A 396 0.65 16.20 13.02
CA PHE A 396 2.00 15.66 12.73
C PHE A 396 1.95 14.21 12.28
N CYS A 397 1.01 13.38 12.79
CA CYS A 397 0.81 12.02 12.32
C CYS A 397 0.20 11.96 10.90
N ALA A 398 -0.48 13.01 10.45
CA ALA A 398 -1.10 13.13 9.14
C ALA A 398 -0.24 13.86 8.10
N LEU A 399 0.71 14.71 8.54
CA LEU A 399 1.60 15.49 7.67
C LEU A 399 2.43 14.65 6.69
N PRO A 400 2.78 13.37 6.94
CA PRO A 400 3.44 12.53 5.94
C PRO A 400 2.81 12.62 4.56
N PHE A 401 1.46 12.68 4.48
CA PHE A 401 0.74 12.85 3.21
C PHE A 401 1.08 14.17 2.52
N HIS A 402 1.03 15.30 3.23
CA HIS A 402 1.23 16.62 2.64
C HIS A 402 2.69 16.85 2.23
N VAL A 403 3.63 16.37 3.06
CA VAL A 403 5.07 16.47 2.77
C VAL A 403 5.46 15.66 1.55
N ALA A 404 5.00 14.41 1.47
CA ALA A 404 5.30 13.57 0.32
C ALA A 404 4.60 14.09 -0.96
N LEU A 405 3.33 14.52 -0.88
CA LEU A 405 2.63 15.11 -2.02
C LEU A 405 3.38 16.34 -2.54
N GLY A 406 3.80 17.26 -1.66
CA GLY A 406 4.58 18.42 -2.06
C GLY A 406 5.91 18.04 -2.69
N PHE A 407 6.69 17.17 -2.04
CA PHE A 407 7.99 16.75 -2.52
C PHE A 407 7.93 16.07 -3.89
N PHE A 408 7.11 15.03 -4.05
CA PHE A 408 7.04 14.30 -5.31
C PHE A 408 6.37 15.10 -6.44
N SER A 409 5.49 16.06 -6.13
CA SER A 409 4.94 16.97 -7.14
C SER A 409 5.99 17.88 -7.80
N LEU A 410 7.09 18.16 -7.09
CA LEU A 410 8.21 18.95 -7.61
C LEU A 410 9.20 18.13 -8.46
N MET A 411 9.20 16.78 -8.32
CA MET A 411 10.08 15.94 -9.12
C MET A 411 9.61 15.87 -10.57
N PRO A 412 10.52 15.84 -11.59
CA PRO A 412 10.15 15.75 -13.00
C PRO A 412 9.44 14.41 -13.31
N HIS A 413 10.07 13.30 -12.95
CA HIS A 413 9.54 11.96 -13.11
C HIS A 413 8.54 11.64 -12.01
N LYS A 414 7.35 11.18 -12.40
CA LYS A 414 6.24 10.88 -11.49
C LYS A 414 5.57 9.59 -11.87
N GLU A 415 5.39 8.74 -10.87
CA GLU A 415 4.60 7.52 -10.97
C GLU A 415 3.57 7.44 -9.86
N GLU A 416 2.42 6.84 -10.12
CA GLU A 416 1.34 6.75 -9.14
C GLU A 416 1.82 6.07 -7.84
N ARG A 417 2.62 5.02 -7.97
CA ARG A 417 3.14 4.23 -6.83
C ARG A 417 4.00 5.02 -5.84
N PHE A 418 4.59 6.16 -6.24
CA PHE A 418 5.41 6.96 -5.31
C PHE A 418 4.59 7.52 -4.14
N LEU A 419 3.29 7.74 -4.33
CA LEU A 419 2.40 8.19 -3.26
C LEU A 419 1.69 7.06 -2.50
N TYR A 420 1.86 5.79 -2.86
CA TYR A 420 1.30 4.68 -2.09
C TYR A 420 1.70 4.77 -0.62
N ILE A 421 2.95 5.13 -0.35
CA ILE A 421 3.53 5.23 1.01
C ILE A 421 2.69 6.06 1.99
N VAL A 422 1.84 6.98 1.50
CA VAL A 422 1.08 7.91 2.34
C VAL A 422 -0.43 7.73 2.28
N TYR A 423 -0.95 6.62 1.76
CA TYR A 423 -2.39 6.38 1.68
C TYR A 423 -3.05 6.23 3.07
N GLY A 424 -2.37 5.63 4.05
CA GLY A 424 -2.81 5.63 5.45
C GLY A 424 -2.87 7.04 6.06
N PRO A 425 -1.80 7.85 6.01
CA PRO A 425 -1.80 9.26 6.40
C PRO A 425 -2.82 10.14 5.65
N LEU A 426 -3.11 9.87 4.35
CA LEU A 426 -4.18 10.53 3.60
C LEU A 426 -5.55 10.24 4.24
N ALA A 427 -5.84 8.97 4.55
CA ALA A 427 -7.08 8.59 5.21
C ALA A 427 -7.22 9.27 6.59
N LEU A 428 -6.12 9.36 7.35
CA LEU A 428 -6.05 10.08 8.61
C LEU A 428 -6.34 11.58 8.42
N SER A 429 -5.74 12.21 7.41
CA SER A 429 -5.97 13.61 7.06
C SER A 429 -7.44 13.88 6.76
N ALA A 430 -8.08 13.03 5.93
CA ALA A 430 -9.51 13.14 5.66
C ALA A 430 -10.35 13.00 6.94
N GLY A 431 -9.99 12.07 7.83
CA GLY A 431 -10.63 11.89 9.13
C GLY A 431 -10.53 13.11 10.03
N ILE A 432 -9.37 13.75 10.08
CA ILE A 432 -9.16 15.01 10.84
C ILE A 432 -10.11 16.09 10.33
N SER A 433 -10.19 16.30 9.01
CA SER A 433 -11.08 17.31 8.42
C SER A 433 -12.55 17.05 8.74
N VAL A 434 -13.02 15.82 8.57
CA VAL A 434 -14.40 15.43 8.90
C VAL A 434 -14.69 15.70 10.37
N ALA A 435 -13.82 15.27 11.29
CA ALA A 435 -14.02 15.47 12.73
C ALA A 435 -13.98 16.95 13.10
N ALA A 436 -13.08 17.73 12.52
CA ALA A 436 -12.97 19.19 12.73
C ALA A 436 -14.22 19.94 12.26
N ILE A 437 -14.75 19.60 11.08
CA ILE A 437 -16.00 20.14 10.55
C ILE A 437 -17.15 19.86 11.53
N PHE A 438 -17.32 18.59 11.93
CA PHE A 438 -18.38 18.22 12.88
C PHE A 438 -18.24 18.90 14.25
N ASP A 439 -17.05 19.07 14.78
CA ASP A 439 -16.83 19.74 16.05
C ASP A 439 -17.11 21.24 15.96
N THR A 440 -16.76 21.86 14.85
CA THR A 440 -17.10 23.26 14.58
C THR A 440 -18.62 23.46 14.54
N PHE A 441 -19.32 22.64 13.77
CA PHE A 441 -20.78 22.66 13.70
C PHE A 441 -21.47 22.46 15.07
N ARG A 442 -20.99 21.46 15.82
CA ARG A 442 -21.52 21.16 17.16
C ARG A 442 -21.31 22.32 18.13
N THR A 443 -20.19 22.99 18.03
CA THR A 443 -19.86 24.11 18.92
C THR A 443 -20.64 25.32 18.54
N PHE A 444 -20.77 25.67 17.26
CA PHE A 444 -21.64 26.74 16.76
C PHE A 444 -23.08 26.49 17.22
N SER A 445 -23.58 25.27 17.06
CA SER A 445 -24.91 24.86 17.54
C SER A 445 -25.11 25.07 19.02
N ARG A 446 -24.10 24.84 19.87
CA ARG A 446 -24.20 25.08 21.33
C ARG A 446 -24.22 26.57 21.70
N VAL A 447 -23.39 27.36 21.01
CA VAL A 447 -23.34 28.80 21.23
C VAL A 447 -24.68 29.45 20.85
N THR A 448 -25.25 29.08 19.71
CA THR A 448 -26.56 29.60 19.25
C THR A 448 -27.73 29.16 20.14
N LYS A 449 -27.67 27.93 20.70
CA LYS A 449 -28.70 27.48 21.68
C LYS A 449 -28.64 28.23 23.02
N ARG A 450 -27.47 28.71 23.45
CA ARG A 450 -27.27 29.45 24.69
C ARG A 450 -27.65 30.94 24.55
N ALA A 451 -27.50 31.50 23.37
CA ALA A 451 -28.06 32.82 23.07
C ALA A 451 -29.59 32.70 23.17
N LYS A 452 -30.26 33.51 24.02
CA LYS A 452 -31.73 33.58 24.17
C LYS A 452 -32.36 34.07 22.85
N THR A 453 -32.41 33.18 21.84
CA THR A 453 -32.85 33.51 20.49
C THR A 453 -34.30 33.07 20.30
N GLY A 454 -35.10 33.90 19.63
CA GLY A 454 -36.51 33.67 19.36
C GLY A 454 -36.80 32.37 18.56
N PRO A 455 -38.10 32.02 18.41
CA PRO A 455 -38.53 30.75 17.77
C PRO A 455 -38.04 30.60 16.34
N PHE A 456 -37.82 31.67 15.60
CA PHE A 456 -37.31 31.68 14.22
C PHE A 456 -35.90 31.10 14.12
N LEU A 457 -34.98 31.48 15.02
CA LEU A 457 -33.60 30.92 15.03
C LEU A 457 -33.55 29.44 15.49
N LYS A 458 -34.50 28.98 16.29
CA LYS A 458 -34.62 27.56 16.66
C LYS A 458 -35.02 26.67 15.46
N SER A 459 -35.91 27.17 14.60
CA SER A 459 -36.36 26.50 13.38
C SER A 459 -35.20 26.41 12.37
N SER A 460 -34.52 27.54 12.12
CA SER A 460 -33.35 27.61 11.24
C SER A 460 -32.22 26.68 11.70
N HIS A 461 -32.03 26.51 13.01
CA HIS A 461 -31.01 25.58 13.55
C HIS A 461 -31.35 24.12 13.23
N ARG A 462 -32.60 23.69 13.32
CA ARG A 462 -33.00 22.30 12.96
C ARG A 462 -32.81 22.05 11.48
N ALA A 463 -33.23 22.97 10.63
CA ALA A 463 -33.05 22.91 9.18
C ALA A 463 -31.56 22.80 8.81
N PHE A 464 -30.71 23.63 9.43
CA PHE A 464 -29.27 23.61 9.21
C PHE A 464 -28.60 22.30 9.66
N THR A 465 -28.99 21.75 10.83
CA THR A 465 -28.48 20.50 11.33
C THR A 465 -28.89 19.34 10.41
N LEU A 466 -30.11 19.33 9.93
CA LEU A 466 -30.62 18.35 8.97
C LEU A 466 -29.86 18.43 7.63
N PHE A 467 -29.69 19.66 7.12
CA PHE A 467 -28.92 19.89 5.89
C PHE A 467 -27.48 19.39 6.00
N ALA A 468 -26.77 19.69 7.09
CA ALA A 468 -25.41 19.20 7.33
C ALA A 468 -25.35 17.67 7.44
N ALA A 469 -26.35 17.04 8.07
CA ALA A 469 -26.46 15.58 8.15
C ALA A 469 -26.69 14.95 6.76
N LEU A 470 -27.61 15.51 5.98
CA LEU A 470 -27.89 15.06 4.61
C LEU A 470 -26.65 15.21 3.71
N LEU A 471 -25.96 16.36 3.79
CA LEU A 471 -24.71 16.57 3.04
C LEU A 471 -23.64 15.53 3.42
N GLY A 472 -23.50 15.24 4.71
CA GLY A 472 -22.55 14.21 5.18
C GLY A 472 -22.88 12.81 4.67
N VAL A 473 -24.16 12.42 4.73
CA VAL A 473 -24.61 11.10 4.21
C VAL A 473 -24.45 11.05 2.69
N SER A 474 -24.84 12.10 1.97
CA SER A 474 -24.69 12.15 0.50
C SER A 474 -23.23 12.08 0.07
N SER A 475 -22.32 12.78 0.76
CA SER A 475 -20.90 12.74 0.50
C SER A 475 -20.32 11.34 0.76
N LEU A 476 -20.77 10.67 1.81
CA LEU A 476 -20.36 9.28 2.12
C LEU A 476 -20.84 8.30 1.04
N MET A 477 -22.11 8.38 0.64
CA MET A 477 -22.68 7.55 -0.42
C MET A 477 -21.96 7.79 -1.75
N LEU A 478 -21.70 9.04 -2.09
CA LEU A 478 -20.95 9.42 -3.28
C LEU A 478 -19.54 8.83 -3.25
N PHE A 479 -18.84 8.92 -2.12
CA PHE A 479 -17.52 8.32 -1.93
C PHE A 479 -17.52 6.82 -2.21
N ILE A 480 -18.46 6.08 -1.60
CA ILE A 480 -18.54 4.61 -1.76
C ILE A 480 -18.89 4.25 -3.21
N LEU A 481 -19.88 4.91 -3.81
CA LEU A 481 -20.33 4.63 -5.17
C LEU A 481 -19.22 4.90 -6.20
N LEU A 482 -18.55 6.04 -6.10
CA LEU A 482 -17.44 6.38 -7.00
C LEU A 482 -16.27 5.42 -6.83
N SER A 483 -15.93 5.05 -5.59
CA SER A 483 -14.84 4.08 -5.32
C SER A 483 -15.16 2.69 -5.88
N ALA A 484 -16.37 2.19 -5.63
CA ALA A 484 -16.81 0.91 -6.18
C ALA A 484 -16.84 0.94 -7.71
N SER A 485 -17.43 1.96 -8.31
CA SER A 485 -17.50 2.16 -9.76
C SER A 485 -16.10 2.18 -10.41
N ARG A 486 -15.15 2.92 -9.80
CA ARG A 486 -13.76 2.97 -10.28
C ARG A 486 -13.05 1.61 -10.15
N THR A 487 -13.23 0.92 -9.03
CA THR A 487 -12.63 -0.40 -8.81
C THR A 487 -13.16 -1.43 -9.82
N PHE A 488 -14.47 -1.43 -10.07
CA PHE A 488 -15.07 -2.27 -11.10
C PHE A 488 -14.56 -1.92 -12.50
N ALA A 489 -14.41 -0.63 -12.82
CA ALA A 489 -13.83 -0.20 -14.09
C ALA A 489 -12.41 -0.77 -14.29
N LEU A 490 -11.55 -0.69 -13.26
CA LEU A 490 -10.20 -1.26 -13.36
C LEU A 490 -10.23 -2.76 -13.65
N ILE A 491 -11.00 -3.52 -12.88
CA ILE A 491 -11.09 -4.98 -13.04
C ILE A 491 -11.62 -5.36 -14.42
N THR A 492 -12.73 -4.74 -14.85
CA THR A 492 -13.42 -5.14 -16.08
C THR A 492 -12.75 -4.63 -17.35
N TYR A 493 -12.07 -3.48 -17.28
CA TYR A 493 -11.49 -2.87 -18.47
C TYR A 493 -10.06 -3.33 -18.77
N TYR A 494 -9.33 -3.76 -17.73
CA TYR A 494 -7.90 -4.05 -17.82
C TYR A 494 -7.52 -5.46 -17.33
N GLY A 495 -8.48 -6.36 -17.07
CA GLY A 495 -8.24 -7.72 -16.56
C GLY A 495 -7.64 -8.69 -17.57
N ALA A 496 -7.79 -8.41 -18.86
CA ALA A 496 -7.42 -9.33 -19.94
C ALA A 496 -5.98 -9.88 -19.90
N PRO A 497 -4.92 -9.11 -19.56
CA PRO A 497 -3.56 -9.63 -19.53
C PRO A 497 -3.37 -10.84 -18.61
N ILE A 498 -3.90 -10.83 -17.41
CA ILE A 498 -3.77 -11.97 -16.48
C ILE A 498 -4.56 -13.17 -16.97
N GLU A 499 -5.80 -12.96 -17.43
CA GLU A 499 -6.69 -14.04 -17.88
C GLU A 499 -6.19 -14.71 -19.16
N VAL A 500 -5.56 -13.97 -20.07
CA VAL A 500 -5.01 -14.50 -21.32
C VAL A 500 -3.92 -15.53 -21.04
N TYR A 501 -2.97 -15.22 -20.17
CA TYR A 501 -1.90 -16.17 -19.82
C TYR A 501 -2.42 -17.38 -19.04
N ALA A 502 -3.43 -17.21 -18.19
CA ALA A 502 -4.11 -18.31 -17.51
C ALA A 502 -4.83 -19.27 -18.47
N SER A 503 -5.09 -18.84 -19.70
CA SER A 503 -5.71 -19.66 -20.77
C SER A 503 -4.72 -20.56 -21.53
N LEU A 504 -3.41 -20.46 -21.25
CA LEU A 504 -2.43 -21.34 -21.85
C LEU A 504 -2.66 -22.81 -21.44
N PRO A 505 -2.62 -23.76 -22.37
CA PRO A 505 -2.91 -25.17 -22.08
C PRO A 505 -1.79 -25.82 -21.27
N VAL A 506 -2.14 -26.61 -20.26
CA VAL A 506 -1.16 -27.36 -19.44
C VAL A 506 -0.43 -28.43 -20.26
N LYS A 507 -1.11 -28.99 -21.26
CA LYS A 507 -0.56 -29.99 -22.21
C LYS A 507 -0.69 -29.45 -23.63
N PRO A 508 0.36 -28.82 -24.17
CA PRO A 508 0.31 -28.18 -25.49
C PRO A 508 0.33 -29.15 -26.68
N LEU A 509 0.67 -30.43 -26.48
CA LEU A 509 0.95 -31.41 -27.52
C LEU A 509 -0.18 -31.61 -28.55
N GLY A 510 -1.46 -31.49 -28.13
CA GLY A 510 -2.58 -31.55 -29.05
C GLY A 510 -2.77 -30.28 -29.90
N TRP A 511 -2.08 -29.20 -29.54
CA TRP A 511 -2.18 -27.88 -30.18
C TRP A 511 -0.96 -27.57 -31.06
N LEU A 512 0.14 -28.28 -30.81
CA LEU A 512 1.45 -28.06 -31.44
C LEU A 512 1.93 -29.39 -32.07
N PRO A 513 1.45 -29.74 -33.26
CA PRO A 513 1.66 -31.05 -33.86
C PRO A 513 3.13 -31.41 -34.13
N ASP A 514 4.01 -30.43 -34.27
CA ASP A 514 5.41 -30.61 -34.56
C ASP A 514 6.33 -30.60 -33.33
N LYS A 515 5.75 -30.56 -32.11
CA LYS A 515 6.52 -30.53 -30.85
C LYS A 515 6.56 -31.87 -30.13
N ASN A 516 7.75 -32.23 -29.67
CA ASN A 516 7.92 -33.34 -28.75
C ASN A 516 7.56 -32.96 -27.31
N PRO A 517 7.22 -33.95 -26.47
CA PRO A 517 6.84 -33.67 -25.05
C PRO A 517 7.91 -32.90 -24.25
N ASN A 518 9.15 -32.93 -24.66
CA ASN A 518 10.28 -32.31 -23.96
C ASN A 518 10.71 -30.95 -24.53
N ASP A 519 10.14 -30.55 -25.65
CA ASP A 519 10.53 -29.31 -26.29
C ASP A 519 10.06 -28.07 -25.51
N VAL A 520 10.80 -26.96 -25.63
CA VAL A 520 10.45 -25.66 -25.09
C VAL A 520 9.28 -25.09 -25.88
N VAL A 521 8.30 -24.57 -25.17
CA VAL A 521 7.14 -23.88 -25.72
C VAL A 521 7.36 -22.36 -25.63
N ASN A 522 7.53 -21.71 -26.76
CA ASN A 522 7.78 -20.28 -26.82
C ASN A 522 6.46 -19.50 -26.86
N VAL A 523 6.23 -18.67 -25.85
CA VAL A 523 5.13 -17.70 -25.79
C VAL A 523 5.70 -16.34 -26.18
N CYS A 524 5.42 -15.91 -27.42
CA CYS A 524 5.96 -14.67 -27.94
C CYS A 524 5.06 -13.48 -27.56
N VAL A 525 5.69 -12.34 -27.31
CA VAL A 525 5.04 -11.07 -27.05
C VAL A 525 5.88 -9.94 -27.63
N GLY A 526 5.26 -9.05 -28.35
CA GLY A 526 5.87 -7.85 -28.92
C GLY A 526 5.64 -6.62 -28.06
N ASP A 527 4.87 -5.67 -28.59
CA ASP A 527 4.60 -4.40 -27.90
C ASP A 527 3.80 -4.55 -26.58
N GLU A 528 3.17 -5.71 -26.33
CA GLU A 528 2.47 -6.03 -25.08
C GLU A 528 3.38 -6.53 -23.94
N TRP A 529 4.70 -6.50 -24.10
CA TRP A 529 5.69 -7.00 -23.14
C TRP A 529 5.51 -6.45 -21.72
N TYR A 530 5.14 -5.18 -21.58
CA TYR A 530 4.97 -4.51 -20.29
C TYR A 530 3.73 -4.94 -19.51
N ARG A 531 2.81 -5.70 -20.14
CA ARG A 531 1.62 -6.30 -19.53
C ARG A 531 1.80 -7.78 -19.20
N PHE A 532 2.97 -8.36 -19.43
CA PHE A 532 3.26 -9.72 -19.00
C PHE A 532 3.11 -9.84 -17.47
N PRO A 533 2.22 -10.71 -16.96
CA PRO A 533 1.95 -10.73 -15.53
C PRO A 533 3.07 -11.36 -14.71
N SER A 534 3.59 -12.52 -15.09
CA SER A 534 4.75 -13.22 -14.49
C SER A 534 4.80 -14.68 -14.94
N HIS A 535 5.96 -15.35 -14.78
CA HIS A 535 6.12 -16.78 -14.91
C HIS A 535 5.24 -17.61 -13.95
N PHE A 536 4.68 -17.01 -12.89
CA PHE A 536 3.66 -17.65 -12.06
C PHE A 536 2.39 -18.03 -12.84
N HIS A 537 2.10 -17.35 -13.93
CA HIS A 537 0.93 -17.59 -14.81
C HIS A 537 1.27 -18.49 -16.02
N LEU A 538 2.52 -18.92 -16.19
CA LEU A 538 2.88 -19.88 -17.22
C LEU A 538 2.64 -21.32 -16.72
N PRO A 539 2.09 -22.22 -17.56
CA PRO A 539 1.61 -23.53 -17.14
C PRO A 539 2.66 -24.46 -16.49
N ASN A 540 3.90 -24.41 -16.94
CA ASN A 540 4.98 -25.22 -16.39
C ASN A 540 6.36 -24.70 -16.83
N GLU A 541 7.45 -25.38 -16.43
CA GLU A 541 8.83 -25.05 -16.71
C GLU A 541 9.25 -25.11 -18.19
N LYS A 542 8.41 -25.66 -19.06
CA LYS A 542 8.69 -25.72 -20.52
C LYS A 542 8.26 -24.47 -21.25
N TYR A 543 7.35 -23.69 -20.67
CA TYR A 543 6.90 -22.44 -21.25
C TYR A 543 7.91 -21.34 -21.02
N ARG A 544 8.31 -20.66 -22.08
CA ARG A 544 9.25 -19.54 -22.08
C ARG A 544 8.60 -18.30 -22.68
N ILE A 545 8.60 -17.20 -21.92
CA ILE A 545 8.25 -15.89 -22.50
C ILE A 545 9.36 -15.47 -23.47
N ARG A 546 9.00 -14.97 -24.66
CA ARG A 546 9.92 -14.53 -25.69
C ARG A 546 9.55 -13.15 -26.17
N PHE A 547 10.45 -12.19 -25.99
CA PHE A 547 10.23 -10.83 -26.46
C PHE A 547 10.65 -10.75 -27.93
N ILE A 548 9.69 -10.55 -28.84
CA ILE A 548 9.95 -10.30 -30.26
C ILE A 548 10.09 -8.80 -30.51
N LYS A 549 10.79 -8.43 -31.57
CA LYS A 549 11.01 -7.02 -31.90
C LYS A 549 9.67 -6.34 -32.22
N GLY A 550 9.30 -5.34 -31.44
CA GLY A 550 8.13 -4.49 -31.63
C GLY A 550 8.50 -3.04 -31.96
N ALA A 551 7.61 -2.11 -31.69
CA ALA A 551 7.86 -0.66 -31.79
C ALA A 551 8.73 -0.12 -30.65
N PHE A 552 8.76 -0.81 -29.50
CA PHE A 552 9.53 -0.40 -28.35
C PHE A 552 11.03 -0.58 -28.59
N ASN A 553 11.81 0.50 -28.42
CA ASN A 553 13.26 0.53 -28.64
C ASN A 553 14.06 0.73 -27.35
N GLY A 554 13.46 0.49 -26.19
CA GLY A 554 14.11 0.51 -24.89
C GLY A 554 14.71 -0.84 -24.46
N ALA A 555 15.37 -0.85 -23.32
CA ALA A 555 15.91 -2.06 -22.72
C ALA A 555 14.79 -2.96 -22.19
N LEU A 556 14.76 -4.22 -22.61
CA LEU A 556 13.83 -5.25 -22.13
C LEU A 556 14.47 -6.11 -21.04
N PRO A 557 13.67 -6.73 -20.16
CA PRO A 557 14.14 -7.72 -19.22
C PRO A 557 14.74 -8.93 -19.93
N MET A 558 15.75 -9.57 -19.33
CA MET A 558 16.39 -10.76 -19.88
C MET A 558 16.39 -11.89 -18.84
N TYR A 559 16.44 -13.14 -19.29
CA TYR A 559 16.44 -14.29 -18.39
C TYR A 559 17.60 -14.24 -17.40
N PHE A 560 17.33 -14.63 -16.14
CA PHE A 560 18.39 -15.02 -15.22
C PHE A 560 19.16 -16.21 -15.80
N GLU A 561 20.45 -16.27 -15.55
CA GLU A 561 21.20 -17.51 -15.82
C GLU A 561 20.68 -18.61 -14.86
N SER A 562 20.74 -19.88 -15.29
CA SER A 562 20.34 -20.98 -14.41
C SER A 562 21.21 -21.02 -13.15
N ALA A 563 20.76 -21.70 -12.09
CA ALA A 563 21.52 -21.85 -10.85
C ALA A 563 22.86 -22.57 -11.07
N ALA A 564 23.01 -23.37 -12.18
CA ALA A 564 24.27 -23.96 -12.59
C ALA A 564 25.25 -22.95 -13.22
N GLY A 565 24.78 -21.73 -13.60
CA GLY A 565 25.60 -20.64 -14.12
C GLY A 565 25.85 -19.57 -13.05
N LYS A 566 25.78 -18.27 -13.47
CA LYS A 566 26.00 -17.15 -12.56
C LYS A 566 24.76 -16.76 -11.75
N GLY A 567 23.58 -17.30 -12.09
CA GLY A 567 22.31 -17.05 -11.40
C GLY A 567 22.00 -15.58 -11.25
N THR A 568 21.76 -15.14 -10.02
CA THR A 568 21.49 -13.74 -9.68
C THR A 568 22.72 -12.83 -9.75
N ALA A 569 23.93 -13.40 -9.80
CA ALA A 569 25.17 -12.66 -9.99
C ALA A 569 25.45 -12.36 -11.47
N GLY A 570 24.69 -12.95 -12.40
CA GLY A 570 24.83 -12.75 -13.82
C GLY A 570 24.38 -11.38 -14.29
N ALA A 571 25.03 -10.86 -15.33
CA ALA A 571 24.62 -9.68 -16.05
C ALA A 571 24.56 -10.04 -17.55
N PRO A 572 23.37 -10.47 -18.06
CA PRO A 572 23.21 -10.76 -19.47
C PRO A 572 23.66 -9.58 -20.34
N VAL A 573 24.39 -9.90 -21.42
CA VAL A 573 24.90 -8.88 -22.35
C VAL A 573 23.76 -8.15 -23.02
N GLY A 574 23.69 -6.82 -22.84
CA GLY A 574 22.64 -5.96 -23.40
C GLY A 574 21.84 -5.22 -22.35
N LEU A 575 21.80 -5.67 -21.10
CA LEU A 575 21.20 -4.89 -20.02
C LEU A 575 21.99 -3.61 -19.78
N ASN A 576 21.29 -2.46 -19.76
CA ASN A 576 21.91 -1.16 -19.60
C ASN A 576 20.96 -0.16 -18.88
N ASP A 577 21.55 0.88 -18.30
CA ASP A 577 20.86 1.97 -17.59
C ASP A 577 20.48 3.15 -18.49
N LYS A 578 20.69 3.03 -19.80
CA LYS A 578 20.39 4.05 -20.81
C LYS A 578 19.04 3.85 -21.48
N ASN A 579 18.31 2.81 -21.08
CA ASN A 579 17.05 2.40 -21.69
C ASN A 579 17.17 2.23 -23.22
N GLN A 580 18.25 1.59 -23.68
CA GLN A 580 18.53 1.34 -25.10
C GLN A 580 18.38 -0.14 -25.43
N ALA A 581 17.70 -0.42 -26.52
CA ALA A 581 17.56 -1.78 -27.02
C ALA A 581 18.92 -2.38 -27.42
N HIS A 582 19.08 -3.68 -27.15
CA HIS A 582 20.23 -4.48 -27.58
C HIS A 582 19.73 -5.73 -28.30
N GLU A 583 20.45 -6.19 -29.32
CA GLU A 583 20.01 -7.33 -30.15
C GLU A 583 19.74 -8.60 -29.32
N ASN A 584 20.52 -8.85 -28.30
CA ASN A 584 20.41 -10.03 -27.43
C ASN A 584 19.09 -10.10 -26.63
N GLN A 585 18.35 -8.99 -26.52
CA GLN A 585 17.05 -8.98 -25.84
C GLN A 585 15.91 -9.55 -26.71
N TRP A 586 16.13 -9.61 -28.05
CA TRP A 586 15.12 -10.05 -28.98
C TRP A 586 15.20 -11.54 -29.26
N PHE A 587 14.07 -12.17 -29.28
CA PHE A 587 13.91 -13.51 -29.81
C PHE A 587 13.61 -13.44 -31.30
N PHE A 588 14.43 -14.13 -32.11
CA PHE A 588 14.23 -14.24 -33.56
C PHE A 588 13.73 -15.66 -33.85
N PRO A 589 12.42 -15.83 -34.11
CA PRO A 589 11.86 -17.14 -34.38
C PRO A 589 12.38 -17.69 -35.72
N ASN A 590 12.58 -19.01 -35.77
CA ASN A 590 12.98 -19.74 -36.97
C ASN A 590 12.29 -21.11 -37.01
N ALA A 591 12.52 -21.90 -38.05
CA ALA A 591 11.86 -23.19 -38.24
C ALA A 591 12.14 -24.19 -37.11
N SER A 592 13.34 -24.16 -36.50
CA SER A 592 13.70 -25.03 -35.37
C SER A 592 13.26 -24.52 -34.01
N SER A 593 13.01 -23.22 -33.90
CA SER A 593 12.57 -22.57 -32.67
C SER A 593 11.51 -21.50 -33.00
N PRO A 594 10.28 -21.91 -33.35
CA PRO A 594 9.21 -20.98 -33.70
C PRO A 594 8.60 -20.33 -32.47
N CYS A 595 7.82 -19.28 -32.69
CA CYS A 595 6.81 -18.85 -31.73
C CYS A 595 5.65 -19.85 -31.76
N ASP A 596 5.35 -20.45 -30.62
CA ASP A 596 4.28 -21.45 -30.52
C ASP A 596 2.94 -20.79 -30.15
N PHE A 597 3.01 -19.80 -29.27
CA PHE A 597 1.90 -18.92 -28.88
C PHE A 597 2.30 -17.48 -29.06
N LEU A 598 1.32 -16.64 -29.35
CA LEU A 598 1.48 -15.19 -29.49
C LEU A 598 0.42 -14.46 -28.66
N VAL A 599 0.88 -13.48 -27.87
CA VAL A 599 0.00 -12.57 -27.11
C VAL A 599 0.07 -11.19 -27.78
N GLU A 600 -1.07 -10.69 -28.21
CA GLU A 600 -1.18 -9.40 -28.92
C GLU A 600 -2.55 -8.74 -28.74
N THR A 601 -2.69 -7.49 -29.20
CA THR A 601 -3.97 -6.79 -29.35
C THR A 601 -4.27 -6.46 -30.80
N ASP A 602 -5.51 -6.04 -31.11
CA ASP A 602 -5.84 -5.53 -32.46
C ASP A 602 -4.96 -4.32 -32.84
N GLU A 603 -4.45 -3.57 -31.85
CA GLU A 603 -3.60 -2.41 -32.07
C GLU A 603 -2.17 -2.78 -32.42
N THR A 604 -1.58 -3.71 -31.68
CA THR A 604 -0.21 -4.16 -31.91
C THR A 604 -0.12 -5.00 -33.15
N ASN A 605 -1.07 -5.92 -33.32
CA ASN A 605 -1.23 -6.80 -34.48
C ASN A 605 0.10 -7.41 -34.97
N ASP A 606 0.87 -7.94 -33.99
CA ASP A 606 2.23 -8.45 -34.21
C ASP A 606 2.25 -9.62 -35.19
N SER A 607 1.16 -10.42 -35.22
CA SER A 607 1.02 -11.55 -36.14
C SER A 607 1.05 -11.09 -37.61
N GLN A 608 0.49 -9.93 -37.92
CA GLN A 608 0.53 -9.38 -39.31
C GLN A 608 1.80 -8.58 -39.59
N LYS A 609 2.40 -7.96 -38.58
CA LYS A 609 3.60 -7.13 -38.75
C LYS A 609 4.88 -7.98 -38.92
N TYR A 610 5.04 -8.99 -38.06
CA TYR A 610 6.34 -9.72 -37.92
C TYR A 610 6.32 -11.12 -38.51
N PHE A 611 5.13 -11.69 -38.82
CA PHE A 611 4.99 -13.05 -39.35
C PHE A 611 4.39 -13.11 -40.78
N LYS A 612 4.46 -12.01 -41.52
CA LYS A 612 3.96 -11.94 -42.91
C LYS A 612 4.64 -12.92 -43.87
N GLU A 613 5.90 -13.26 -43.62
CA GLU A 613 6.75 -14.07 -44.48
C GLU A 613 6.89 -15.52 -43.95
N GLU A 614 6.05 -15.95 -43.03
CA GLU A 614 6.03 -17.38 -42.67
C GLU A 614 5.62 -18.23 -43.88
N PRO A 615 6.21 -19.45 -44.06
CA PRO A 615 5.82 -20.34 -45.12
C PRO A 615 4.31 -20.51 -45.17
N ASN A 616 3.70 -20.53 -46.36
CA ASN A 616 2.25 -20.62 -46.59
C ASN A 616 1.51 -21.76 -45.87
N ASP A 617 2.26 -22.65 -45.19
CA ASP A 617 1.74 -23.81 -44.47
C ASP A 617 1.36 -23.53 -42.99
N TYR A 618 1.60 -22.33 -42.46
CA TYR A 618 1.33 -21.98 -41.07
C TYR A 618 0.45 -20.74 -40.93
N GLY A 619 -0.42 -20.77 -39.93
CA GLY A 619 -1.30 -19.67 -39.56
C GLY A 619 -1.41 -19.49 -38.06
N TRP A 620 -2.21 -18.52 -37.64
CA TRP A 620 -2.48 -18.19 -36.25
C TRP A 620 -3.96 -18.38 -35.94
N ASP A 621 -4.28 -19.34 -35.08
CA ASP A 621 -5.64 -19.55 -34.57
C ASP A 621 -5.82 -18.90 -33.21
N VAL A 622 -6.99 -18.31 -32.98
CA VAL A 622 -7.34 -17.64 -31.73
C VAL A 622 -7.71 -18.67 -30.67
N VAL A 623 -6.92 -18.78 -29.62
CA VAL A 623 -7.21 -19.62 -28.44
C VAL A 623 -8.16 -18.90 -27.48
N ARG A 624 -7.90 -17.63 -27.22
CA ARG A 624 -8.69 -16.78 -26.33
C ARG A 624 -8.72 -15.36 -26.86
N SER A 625 -9.88 -14.72 -26.72
CA SER A 625 -10.09 -13.30 -27.03
C SER A 625 -10.84 -12.64 -25.88
N LEU A 626 -10.29 -11.57 -25.34
CA LEU A 626 -10.87 -10.85 -24.20
C LEU A 626 -10.98 -9.36 -24.53
N PRO A 627 -12.02 -8.66 -24.04
CA PRO A 627 -12.14 -7.22 -24.21
C PRO A 627 -11.09 -6.50 -23.37
N PHE A 628 -10.46 -5.47 -23.94
CA PHE A 628 -9.52 -4.59 -23.27
C PHE A 628 -9.82 -3.14 -23.66
N LEU A 629 -9.83 -2.22 -22.69
CA LEU A 629 -10.20 -0.83 -22.98
C LEU A 629 -9.16 -0.14 -23.86
N ASP A 630 -9.60 0.36 -24.99
CA ASP A 630 -8.82 1.26 -25.83
C ASP A 630 -8.92 2.69 -25.31
N ASN A 631 -7.88 3.12 -24.60
CA ASN A 631 -7.83 4.46 -24.02
C ASN A 631 -7.76 5.58 -25.09
N SER A 632 -7.20 5.28 -26.26
CA SER A 632 -7.01 6.26 -27.33
C SER A 632 -8.32 6.61 -28.02
N ARG A 633 -9.17 5.59 -28.26
CA ARG A 633 -10.48 5.73 -28.91
C ARG A 633 -11.63 6.02 -27.94
N SER A 634 -11.46 5.74 -26.64
CA SER A 634 -12.46 6.02 -25.60
C SER A 634 -12.35 7.46 -25.13
N THR A 635 -13.04 8.38 -25.78
CA THR A 635 -12.93 9.83 -25.53
C THR A 635 -13.74 10.31 -24.32
N ASP A 636 -14.79 9.59 -23.91
CA ASP A 636 -15.61 9.95 -22.75
C ASP A 636 -14.87 9.67 -21.43
N PHE A 637 -14.54 10.74 -20.72
CA PHE A 637 -13.78 10.65 -19.48
C PHE A 637 -14.50 9.83 -18.38
N LEU A 638 -15.82 10.03 -18.24
CA LEU A 638 -16.60 9.35 -17.19
C LEU A 638 -16.71 7.86 -17.49
N ALA A 639 -17.04 7.49 -18.73
CA ALA A 639 -17.15 6.11 -19.15
C ALA A 639 -15.82 5.36 -19.03
N ARG A 640 -14.72 6.01 -19.38
CA ARG A 640 -13.38 5.44 -19.33
C ARG A 640 -12.88 5.23 -17.88
N THR A 641 -13.23 6.13 -16.98
CA THR A 641 -12.72 6.10 -15.61
C THR A 641 -13.62 5.37 -14.62
N LEU A 642 -14.93 5.31 -14.89
CA LEU A 642 -15.94 4.74 -14.02
C LEU A 642 -16.75 3.66 -14.74
N TYR A 643 -17.11 2.61 -14.02
CA TYR A 643 -18.07 1.63 -14.52
C TYR A 643 -19.49 2.08 -14.15
N ILE A 644 -20.23 2.57 -15.13
CA ILE A 644 -21.61 3.02 -14.99
C ILE A 644 -22.49 2.10 -15.82
N PRO A 645 -23.34 1.23 -15.18
CA PRO A 645 -24.20 0.29 -15.90
C PRO A 645 -25.07 1.00 -16.95
N GLY A 646 -25.12 0.43 -18.15
CA GLY A 646 -25.89 0.98 -19.28
C GLY A 646 -25.29 2.22 -19.95
N TYR A 647 -24.29 2.87 -19.36
CA TYR A 647 -23.60 4.04 -19.92
C TYR A 647 -22.21 3.69 -20.44
N SER A 648 -21.35 3.14 -19.61
CA SER A 648 -19.93 2.96 -19.94
C SER A 648 -19.70 2.05 -21.15
N GLY A 649 -20.49 0.98 -21.30
CA GLY A 649 -20.39 0.08 -22.46
C GLY A 649 -20.81 0.72 -23.80
N LYS A 650 -21.55 1.83 -23.78
CA LYS A 650 -21.96 2.56 -24.98
C LYS A 650 -20.96 3.63 -25.42
N HIS A 651 -20.15 4.14 -24.48
CA HIS A 651 -19.25 5.27 -24.72
C HIS A 651 -17.77 4.85 -24.73
N ASN A 652 -17.46 3.63 -24.28
CA ASN A 652 -16.12 3.06 -24.35
C ASN A 652 -15.95 2.22 -25.61
N VAL A 653 -14.76 2.29 -26.19
CA VAL A 653 -14.30 1.42 -27.25
C VAL A 653 -13.39 0.36 -26.66
N PHE A 654 -13.66 -0.90 -26.97
CA PHE A 654 -12.82 -2.02 -26.53
C PHE A 654 -12.09 -2.60 -27.72
N THR A 655 -10.78 -2.81 -27.57
CA THR A 655 -9.97 -3.65 -28.44
C THR A 655 -10.01 -5.09 -27.94
N LYS A 656 -9.59 -6.03 -28.73
CA LYS A 656 -9.47 -7.42 -28.33
C LYS A 656 -8.03 -7.73 -27.93
N TYR A 657 -7.89 -8.42 -26.82
CA TYR A 657 -6.63 -8.94 -26.31
C TYR A 657 -6.60 -10.45 -26.58
N TYR A 658 -5.63 -10.91 -27.37
CA TYR A 658 -5.60 -12.27 -27.88
C TYR A 658 -4.50 -13.11 -27.29
N LEU A 659 -4.80 -14.39 -27.09
CA LEU A 659 -3.86 -15.49 -27.13
C LEU A 659 -4.08 -16.26 -28.43
N LYS A 660 -3.07 -16.35 -29.27
CA LYS A 660 -3.09 -17.10 -30.51
C LYS A 660 -2.13 -18.29 -30.42
N VAL A 661 -2.44 -19.37 -31.15
CA VAL A 661 -1.59 -20.54 -31.30
C VAL A 661 -1.19 -20.70 -32.76
N ARG A 662 0.05 -21.07 -33.00
CA ARG A 662 0.55 -21.37 -34.34
C ARG A 662 0.04 -22.75 -34.79
N THR A 663 -0.64 -22.80 -35.91
CA THR A 663 -1.22 -24.00 -36.52
C THR A 663 -0.71 -24.22 -37.92
N LYS A 664 -0.62 -25.47 -38.39
CA LYS A 664 -0.42 -25.77 -39.79
C LYS A 664 -1.71 -25.47 -40.56
N ASN A 665 -1.61 -24.80 -41.71
CA ASN A 665 -2.68 -24.68 -42.64
C ASN A 665 -2.97 -26.06 -43.26
N ILE A 666 -3.79 -26.85 -42.56
CA ILE A 666 -4.28 -28.11 -43.13
C ILE A 666 -5.34 -27.75 -44.18
N ALA A 667 -5.03 -27.99 -45.42
CA ALA A 667 -5.88 -27.72 -46.55
C ALA A 667 -7.17 -28.60 -46.61
N THR A 668 -7.63 -29.12 -45.47
CA THR A 668 -8.84 -29.94 -45.36
C THR A 668 -9.59 -29.60 -44.09
N GLY A 669 -10.78 -29.11 -44.26
CA GLY A 669 -11.80 -28.63 -43.30
C GLY A 669 -12.15 -29.51 -42.09
N GLU A 670 -11.19 -29.99 -41.33
CA GLU A 670 -11.42 -30.49 -39.96
C GLU A 670 -11.11 -29.39 -38.95
N PHE A 671 -12.12 -28.59 -38.65
CA PHE A 671 -12.15 -27.71 -37.49
C PHE A 671 -11.99 -28.58 -36.23
N LEU A 672 -10.86 -28.46 -35.55
CA LEU A 672 -10.80 -28.86 -34.15
C LEU A 672 -11.83 -28.00 -33.39
N GLY A 673 -12.98 -28.58 -33.11
CA GLY A 673 -14.08 -27.92 -32.40
C GLY A 673 -13.64 -27.49 -30.99
N ILE A 674 -13.10 -26.27 -30.90
CA ILE A 674 -12.92 -25.61 -29.60
C ILE A 674 -14.31 -25.09 -29.26
N GLY A 675 -14.99 -25.83 -28.38
CA GLY A 675 -16.32 -25.46 -27.91
C GLY A 675 -16.32 -24.06 -27.32
N ASP A 676 -17.15 -23.22 -27.87
CA ASP A 676 -17.50 -21.90 -27.40
C ASP A 676 -18.07 -22.06 -25.97
N SER A 677 -17.22 -21.88 -24.95
CA SER A 677 -17.63 -21.89 -23.53
C SER A 677 -18.15 -20.52 -23.11
N SER A 678 -19.07 -19.97 -23.92
CA SER A 678 -19.96 -18.89 -23.53
C SER A 678 -21.28 -19.48 -23.03
N LYS A 679 -21.29 -20.04 -21.81
CA LYS A 679 -22.50 -20.22 -21.01
C LYS A 679 -22.18 -19.94 -19.54
#